data_2cffd65e4c2ec2de0ff100327f3ba2fc
#
_entry.id   2cffd65e4c2ec2de0ff100327f3ba2fc
#
_cell.length_a   1.000
_cell.length_b   1.000
_cell.length_c   1.000
_cell.angle_alpha   90.00
_cell.angle_beta   90.00
_cell.angle_gamma   90.00
#
_symmetry.space_group_name_H-M   'P 1'
#
loop_
_entity.id
_entity.type
_entity.pdbx_description
1 polymer ?
#
loop_
_entity_poly.entity_id
_entity_poly.type
_entity_poly.pdbx_seq_one_letter_code
_entity_poly.pdbx_strand_id
1 'polypeptide(L)'
;MNRSIYTKLAISNLKNNRKSYIPYVLTAILTVMMYYMMANLAANSPMNQEALQIILSLSVHVIEIFALIFLFYTNSFLIKRRKREIGVYHILGMGKPQLAKMLVIETVVTGAVSILGGIFFGTALAKLMYALLKRMIHYDDKLAFRMSWEIAGNTVLFFTLIFALTLIYNLLQIRLANPIELLHAGSQGEREPKTKWLLTVAGIIFLGIGYYIAITTKEPLKALQLFFVAVICVIIGTYALFTAGSIAFLKLLRKNKNFYYKTKHFISVSGMLYRMKQNAVGLSNICVLSTMVLVIISSTVSLYIGKEDVLRTRYPQEVYITNSVSDDAENQKLHDMVEKICRDNQVEITDEKSWHMAEFVKIKNGEEYTSAMIKDNSSSDVVFFDVIRLADYNKLTGERLELGDKEAILFTNGENYGKDKIRIDEETWMVKKELDTAPFGKKSDSNTENVYYMIVSDEKEFMKDYLEKYQLEAEDKPVKWRESFNLRGSEDQKLKAVKELKAQAESEFEHTGVEGRYLEKETFFGLYGGVFFIGMYLGSLFLMATVLIIYYKQISEGFDDRERYQIMQKVGMSKREVKSSIRSQILMVFFLPLAMAIIHIAVAFPVITKLLAVFYLKNTKLFFGCTAGTVGIFAVFYVIVFVITAKEYYKIVE
;
A
#
# COMPACT_ATOMS: atom_id res chain seq x y z
N MET A 1 -24.12 38.68 -30.04
CA MET A 1 -23.42 38.92 -28.77
C MET A 1 -21.93 38.62 -28.93
N ASN A 2 -21.09 39.62 -28.67
CA ASN A 2 -19.66 39.60 -29.01
C ASN A 2 -18.92 38.48 -28.24
N ARG A 3 -18.02 37.69 -28.87
CA ARG A 3 -17.16 36.66 -28.22
C ARG A 3 -16.44 37.18 -26.97
N SER A 4 -16.11 38.48 -26.96
CA SER A 4 -15.48 39.18 -25.82
C SER A 4 -16.31 39.19 -24.52
N ILE A 5 -17.64 39.11 -24.57
CA ILE A 5 -18.50 39.22 -23.39
C ILE A 5 -18.40 37.91 -22.55
N TYR A 6 -18.42 36.73 -23.18
CA TYR A 6 -18.33 35.45 -22.46
C TYR A 6 -16.97 35.29 -21.76
N THR A 7 -15.89 35.75 -22.43
CA THR A 7 -14.55 35.72 -21.82
C THR A 7 -14.46 36.68 -20.62
N LYS A 8 -15.02 37.89 -20.73
CA LYS A 8 -15.07 38.86 -19.63
C LYS A 8 -15.88 38.32 -18.44
N LEU A 9 -17.05 37.71 -18.73
CA LEU A 9 -17.88 37.07 -17.69
C LEU A 9 -17.17 35.90 -17.01
N ALA A 10 -16.54 35.02 -17.78
CA ALA A 10 -15.79 33.88 -17.22
C ALA A 10 -14.64 34.35 -16.31
N ILE A 11 -13.84 35.34 -16.74
CA ILE A 11 -12.75 35.87 -15.93
C ILE A 11 -13.29 36.59 -14.67
N SER A 12 -14.39 37.39 -14.84
CA SER A 12 -15.04 38.03 -13.69
C SER A 12 -15.56 37.01 -12.66
N ASN A 13 -16.15 35.89 -13.15
CA ASN A 13 -16.60 34.79 -12.28
C ASN A 13 -15.46 34.13 -11.53
N LEU A 14 -14.35 33.85 -12.20
CA LEU A 14 -13.15 33.29 -11.54
C LEU A 14 -12.66 34.23 -10.42
N LYS A 15 -12.65 35.56 -10.69
CA LYS A 15 -12.22 36.55 -9.71
C LYS A 15 -13.20 36.71 -8.53
N ASN A 16 -14.49 36.76 -8.82
CA ASN A 16 -15.53 36.92 -7.79
C ASN A 16 -15.64 35.66 -6.91
N ASN A 17 -15.46 34.47 -7.47
CA ASN A 17 -15.51 33.19 -6.77
C ASN A 17 -14.13 32.69 -6.34
N ARG A 18 -13.16 33.57 -6.16
CA ARG A 18 -11.77 33.22 -5.79
C ARG A 18 -11.66 32.30 -4.59
N LYS A 19 -12.53 32.44 -3.58
CA LYS A 19 -12.56 31.56 -2.39
C LYS A 19 -12.83 30.08 -2.71
N SER A 20 -13.41 29.76 -3.88
CA SER A 20 -13.66 28.39 -4.35
C SER A 20 -12.68 27.96 -5.43
N TYR A 21 -12.34 28.88 -6.36
CA TYR A 21 -11.47 28.57 -7.49
C TYR A 21 -9.99 28.47 -7.12
N ILE A 22 -9.49 29.35 -6.23
CA ILE A 22 -8.06 29.30 -5.81
C ILE A 22 -7.70 27.98 -5.20
N PRO A 23 -8.44 27.42 -4.20
CA PRO A 23 -8.15 26.11 -3.68
C PRO A 23 -8.26 25.00 -4.74
N TYR A 24 -9.24 25.08 -5.67
CA TYR A 24 -9.39 24.11 -6.75
C TYR A 24 -8.18 24.10 -7.70
N VAL A 25 -7.76 25.29 -8.18
CA VAL A 25 -6.60 25.43 -9.06
C VAL A 25 -5.32 24.99 -8.35
N LEU A 26 -5.14 25.35 -7.06
CA LEU A 26 -4.01 24.92 -6.26
C LEU A 26 -3.97 23.40 -6.12
N THR A 27 -5.12 22.78 -5.84
CA THR A 27 -5.27 21.32 -5.81
C THR A 27 -4.84 20.68 -7.11
N ALA A 28 -5.31 21.22 -8.23
CA ALA A 28 -4.99 20.70 -9.55
C ALA A 28 -3.49 20.90 -9.88
N ILE A 29 -2.91 22.07 -9.58
CA ILE A 29 -1.47 22.32 -9.73
C ILE A 29 -0.66 21.27 -8.94
N LEU A 30 -1.01 21.06 -7.68
CA LEU A 30 -0.31 20.10 -6.82
C LEU A 30 -0.44 18.66 -7.35
N THR A 31 -1.62 18.28 -7.84
CA THR A 31 -1.84 16.92 -8.39
C THR A 31 -1.03 16.72 -9.68
N VAL A 32 -1.04 17.71 -10.60
CA VAL A 32 -0.22 17.69 -11.84
C VAL A 32 1.26 17.63 -11.49
N MET A 33 1.71 18.46 -10.54
CA MET A 33 3.08 18.50 -10.06
C MET A 33 3.54 17.16 -9.53
N MET A 34 2.75 16.54 -8.65
CA MET A 34 3.06 15.23 -8.06
C MET A 34 3.13 14.14 -9.14
N TYR A 35 2.19 14.09 -10.06
CA TYR A 35 2.22 13.16 -11.18
C TYR A 35 3.48 13.33 -12.02
N TYR A 36 3.74 14.56 -12.46
CA TYR A 36 4.87 14.89 -13.32
C TYR A 36 6.22 14.58 -12.70
N MET A 37 6.38 14.87 -11.40
CA MET A 37 7.60 14.51 -10.66
C MET A 37 7.81 13.01 -10.59
N MET A 38 6.76 12.23 -10.24
CA MET A 38 6.88 10.78 -10.12
C MET A 38 7.16 10.12 -11.48
N ALA A 39 6.53 10.58 -12.57
CA ALA A 39 6.78 10.09 -13.91
C ALA A 39 8.25 10.35 -14.35
N ASN A 40 8.79 11.54 -14.04
CA ASN A 40 10.21 11.82 -14.29
C ASN A 40 11.14 10.98 -13.42
N LEU A 41 10.79 10.70 -12.15
CA LEU A 41 11.59 9.82 -11.28
C LEU A 41 11.61 8.38 -11.83
N ALA A 42 10.47 7.86 -12.25
CA ALA A 42 10.38 6.52 -12.85
C ALA A 42 11.22 6.39 -14.12
N ALA A 43 11.23 7.41 -14.98
CA ALA A 43 12.03 7.42 -16.20
C ALA A 43 13.53 7.62 -15.98
N ASN A 44 13.94 8.19 -14.85
CA ASN A 44 15.35 8.40 -14.47
C ASN A 44 15.82 7.38 -13.42
N SER A 45 15.08 6.29 -13.20
CA SER A 45 15.50 5.26 -12.24
C SER A 45 16.77 4.54 -12.73
N PRO A 46 17.67 4.12 -11.80
CA PRO A 46 18.87 3.40 -12.16
C PRO A 46 18.53 2.07 -12.85
N MET A 47 19.12 1.81 -14.03
CA MET A 47 18.85 0.60 -14.81
C MET A 47 19.26 -0.69 -14.08
N ASN A 48 20.14 -0.61 -13.10
CA ASN A 48 20.63 -1.77 -12.33
C ASN A 48 19.68 -2.20 -11.18
N GLN A 49 18.51 -1.55 -11.02
CA GLN A 49 17.53 -1.86 -9.98
C GLN A 49 16.14 -2.03 -10.61
N GLU A 50 15.95 -3.09 -11.38
CA GLU A 50 14.69 -3.41 -12.08
C GLU A 50 13.46 -3.40 -11.15
N ALA A 51 13.59 -3.98 -9.96
CA ALA A 51 12.51 -4.01 -8.97
C ALA A 51 12.07 -2.59 -8.55
N LEU A 52 13.00 -1.68 -8.33
CA LEU A 52 12.70 -0.29 -7.98
C LEU A 52 12.01 0.43 -9.15
N GLN A 53 12.47 0.20 -10.38
CA GLN A 53 11.87 0.77 -11.58
C GLN A 53 10.41 0.32 -11.76
N ILE A 54 10.13 -0.96 -11.55
CA ILE A 54 8.76 -1.51 -11.61
C ILE A 54 7.86 -0.83 -10.57
N ILE A 55 8.35 -0.69 -9.32
CA ILE A 55 7.56 -0.09 -8.23
C ILE A 55 7.32 1.42 -8.48
N LEU A 56 8.31 2.15 -8.99
CA LEU A 56 8.15 3.55 -9.38
C LEU A 56 7.12 3.71 -10.51
N SER A 57 7.17 2.87 -11.53
CA SER A 57 6.22 2.87 -12.64
C SER A 57 4.80 2.54 -12.17
N LEU A 58 4.65 1.54 -11.30
CA LEU A 58 3.36 1.23 -10.68
C LEU A 58 2.81 2.40 -9.87
N SER A 59 3.69 3.14 -9.18
CA SER A 59 3.31 4.32 -8.40
C SER A 59 2.77 5.45 -9.28
N VAL A 60 3.27 5.61 -10.51
CA VAL A 60 2.72 6.56 -11.50
C VAL A 60 1.26 6.21 -11.81
N HIS A 61 0.95 4.95 -12.06
CA HIS A 61 -0.42 4.50 -12.34
C HIS A 61 -1.36 4.69 -11.13
N VAL A 62 -0.86 4.46 -9.91
CA VAL A 62 -1.62 4.77 -8.69
C VAL A 62 -1.97 6.26 -8.63
N ILE A 63 -1.03 7.15 -8.96
CA ILE A 63 -1.27 8.60 -9.00
C ILE A 63 -2.24 8.97 -10.13
N GLU A 64 -2.19 8.31 -11.28
CA GLU A 64 -3.15 8.50 -12.39
C GLU A 64 -4.60 8.24 -11.95
N ILE A 65 -4.83 7.07 -11.37
CA ILE A 65 -6.16 6.69 -10.86
C ILE A 65 -6.63 7.67 -9.78
N PHE A 66 -5.71 7.99 -8.86
CA PHE A 66 -6.00 8.95 -7.80
C PHE A 66 -6.33 10.34 -8.37
N ALA A 67 -5.55 10.88 -9.31
CA ALA A 67 -5.75 12.18 -9.92
C ALA A 67 -7.13 12.28 -10.61
N LEU A 68 -7.51 11.24 -11.35
CA LEU A 68 -8.82 11.16 -11.98
C LEU A 68 -9.94 11.29 -10.94
N ILE A 69 -9.95 10.43 -9.92
CA ILE A 69 -10.99 10.41 -8.89
C ILE A 69 -11.01 11.72 -8.11
N PHE A 70 -9.86 12.23 -7.72
CA PHE A 70 -9.72 13.39 -6.87
C PHE A 70 -10.11 14.69 -7.57
N LEU A 71 -9.70 14.88 -8.82
CA LEU A 71 -10.09 16.07 -9.62
C LEU A 71 -11.58 16.05 -9.96
N PHE A 72 -12.15 14.87 -10.24
CA PHE A 72 -13.61 14.75 -10.39
C PHE A 72 -14.35 15.12 -9.11
N TYR A 73 -13.89 14.64 -7.96
CA TYR A 73 -14.49 14.97 -6.67
C TYR A 73 -14.44 16.48 -6.38
N THR A 74 -13.27 17.08 -6.53
CA THR A 74 -13.10 18.53 -6.28
C THR A 74 -13.88 19.41 -7.27
N ASN A 75 -13.94 19.01 -8.55
CA ASN A 75 -14.77 19.66 -9.55
C ASN A 75 -16.27 19.55 -9.23
N SER A 76 -16.73 18.36 -8.81
CA SER A 76 -18.14 18.16 -8.41
C SER A 76 -18.54 19.07 -7.26
N PHE A 77 -17.64 19.28 -6.32
CA PHE A 77 -17.83 20.23 -5.24
C PHE A 77 -17.91 21.67 -5.72
N LEU A 78 -17.01 22.08 -6.62
CA LEU A 78 -16.99 23.41 -7.21
C LEU A 78 -18.29 23.73 -7.95
N ILE A 79 -18.76 22.81 -8.83
CA ILE A 79 -19.98 23.02 -9.61
C ILE A 79 -21.24 23.03 -8.75
N LYS A 80 -21.30 22.19 -7.69
CA LYS A 80 -22.43 22.16 -6.75
C LYS A 80 -22.64 23.53 -6.10
N ARG A 81 -21.58 24.22 -5.72
CA ARG A 81 -21.64 25.54 -5.12
C ARG A 81 -22.10 26.62 -6.11
N ARG A 82 -21.78 26.45 -7.38
CA ARG A 82 -22.15 27.40 -8.45
C ARG A 82 -23.53 27.20 -9.04
N LYS A 83 -24.23 26.13 -8.68
CA LYS A 83 -25.58 25.85 -9.22
C LYS A 83 -26.53 27.03 -9.06
N ARG A 84 -26.50 27.72 -7.92
CA ARG A 84 -27.35 28.90 -7.66
C ARG A 84 -27.01 30.06 -8.60
N GLU A 85 -25.73 30.37 -8.83
CA GLU A 85 -25.28 31.40 -9.75
C GLU A 85 -25.68 31.08 -11.20
N ILE A 86 -25.50 29.85 -11.63
CA ILE A 86 -25.88 29.33 -12.94
C ILE A 86 -27.39 29.47 -13.13
N GLY A 87 -28.19 29.21 -12.09
CA GLY A 87 -29.62 29.41 -12.07
C GLY A 87 -30.02 30.89 -12.28
N VAL A 88 -29.32 31.80 -11.59
CA VAL A 88 -29.55 33.27 -11.74
C VAL A 88 -29.26 33.71 -13.19
N TYR A 89 -28.12 33.29 -13.75
CA TYR A 89 -27.81 33.63 -15.17
C TYR A 89 -28.85 33.12 -16.14
N HIS A 90 -29.43 31.92 -15.86
CA HIS A 90 -30.47 31.36 -16.71
C HIS A 90 -31.77 32.22 -16.67
N ILE A 91 -32.14 32.72 -15.49
CA ILE A 91 -33.33 33.59 -15.33
C ILE A 91 -33.13 34.96 -15.95
N LEU A 92 -31.89 35.46 -15.88
CA LEU A 92 -31.51 36.72 -16.57
C LEU A 92 -31.43 36.60 -18.11
N GLY A 93 -31.88 35.44 -18.66
CA GLY A 93 -32.01 35.24 -20.10
C GLY A 93 -30.82 34.56 -20.76
N MET A 94 -29.84 34.07 -20.04
CA MET A 94 -28.75 33.27 -20.63
C MET A 94 -29.23 31.84 -20.90
N GLY A 95 -29.30 31.49 -22.19
CA GLY A 95 -29.64 30.11 -22.59
C GLY A 95 -28.55 29.10 -22.24
N LYS A 96 -28.91 27.81 -22.24
CA LYS A 96 -27.98 26.69 -21.96
C LYS A 96 -26.71 26.71 -22.83
N PRO A 97 -26.75 27.06 -24.16
CA PRO A 97 -25.52 27.13 -24.95
C PRO A 97 -24.56 28.26 -24.52
N GLN A 98 -25.10 29.40 -24.05
CA GLN A 98 -24.31 30.52 -23.57
C GLN A 98 -23.60 30.16 -22.24
N LEU A 99 -24.32 29.51 -21.33
CA LEU A 99 -23.76 28.98 -20.08
C LEU A 99 -22.67 27.92 -20.35
N ALA A 100 -22.90 27.05 -21.34
CA ALA A 100 -21.92 26.07 -21.78
C ALA A 100 -20.62 26.73 -22.26
N LYS A 101 -20.71 27.77 -23.13
CA LYS A 101 -19.52 28.51 -23.60
C LYS A 101 -18.74 29.16 -22.47
N MET A 102 -19.42 29.70 -21.47
CA MET A 102 -18.80 30.31 -20.31
C MET A 102 -18.01 29.24 -19.50
N LEU A 103 -18.62 28.07 -19.25
CA LEU A 103 -17.95 26.96 -18.53
C LEU A 103 -16.77 26.38 -19.29
N VAL A 104 -16.85 26.29 -20.64
CA VAL A 104 -15.72 25.88 -21.47
C VAL A 104 -14.53 26.80 -21.24
N ILE A 105 -14.76 28.14 -21.31
CA ILE A 105 -13.68 29.13 -21.12
C ILE A 105 -13.10 29.02 -19.71
N GLU A 106 -13.94 28.91 -18.67
CA GLU A 106 -13.49 28.74 -17.29
C GLU A 106 -12.65 27.48 -17.12
N THR A 107 -13.09 26.34 -17.67
CA THR A 107 -12.36 25.05 -17.57
C THR A 107 -11.05 25.13 -18.35
N VAL A 108 -11.02 25.74 -19.53
CA VAL A 108 -9.78 25.91 -20.30
C VAL A 108 -8.77 26.77 -19.54
N VAL A 109 -9.21 27.90 -18.98
CA VAL A 109 -8.32 28.79 -18.22
C VAL A 109 -7.79 28.11 -16.98
N THR A 110 -8.66 27.48 -16.17
CA THR A 110 -8.26 26.81 -14.95
C THR A 110 -7.39 25.58 -15.24
N GLY A 111 -7.70 24.81 -16.28
CA GLY A 111 -6.91 23.66 -16.72
C GLY A 111 -5.53 24.08 -17.22
N ALA A 112 -5.45 25.09 -18.06
CA ALA A 112 -4.17 25.62 -18.58
C ALA A 112 -3.27 26.12 -17.44
N VAL A 113 -3.81 26.92 -16.51
CA VAL A 113 -3.06 27.42 -15.35
C VAL A 113 -2.60 26.25 -14.47
N SER A 114 -3.46 25.24 -14.28
CA SER A 114 -3.11 24.07 -13.45
C SER A 114 -2.03 23.21 -14.08
N ILE A 115 -2.12 22.92 -15.37
CA ILE A 115 -1.14 22.10 -16.10
C ILE A 115 0.20 22.84 -16.19
N LEU A 116 0.22 24.09 -16.64
CA LEU A 116 1.45 24.87 -16.75
C LEU A 116 2.10 25.09 -15.38
N GLY A 117 1.31 25.45 -14.38
CA GLY A 117 1.80 25.60 -12.99
C GLY A 117 2.34 24.29 -12.42
N GLY A 118 1.64 23.19 -12.63
CA GLY A 118 2.07 21.87 -12.15
C GLY A 118 3.38 21.40 -12.79
N ILE A 119 3.53 21.55 -14.11
CA ILE A 119 4.77 21.24 -14.82
C ILE A 119 5.90 22.17 -14.36
N PHE A 120 5.64 23.48 -14.22
CA PHE A 120 6.65 24.45 -13.78
C PHE A 120 7.19 24.11 -12.39
N PHE A 121 6.31 23.98 -11.40
CA PHE A 121 6.73 23.62 -10.04
C PHE A 121 7.27 22.18 -9.96
N GLY A 122 6.70 21.25 -10.73
CA GLY A 122 7.18 19.89 -10.83
C GLY A 122 8.60 19.81 -11.37
N THR A 123 8.92 20.59 -12.40
CA THR A 123 10.28 20.74 -12.94
C THR A 123 11.26 21.28 -11.89
N ALA A 124 10.86 22.34 -11.18
CA ALA A 124 11.71 22.96 -10.16
C ALA A 124 12.04 21.98 -9.00
N LEU A 125 11.07 21.15 -8.60
CA LEU A 125 11.21 20.22 -7.47
C LEU A 125 11.69 18.82 -7.87
N ALA A 126 11.56 18.41 -9.14
CA ALA A 126 11.91 17.06 -9.59
C ALA A 126 13.37 16.71 -9.29
N LYS A 127 14.29 17.65 -9.52
CA LYS A 127 15.72 17.46 -9.22
C LYS A 127 15.97 17.26 -7.72
N LEU A 128 15.25 17.97 -6.86
CA LEU A 128 15.33 17.81 -5.41
C LEU A 128 14.79 16.42 -4.99
N MET A 129 13.66 16.01 -5.54
CA MET A 129 13.08 14.68 -5.27
C MET A 129 13.99 13.55 -5.75
N TYR A 130 14.62 13.71 -6.91
CA TYR A 130 15.61 12.76 -7.41
C TYR A 130 16.83 12.66 -6.49
N ALA A 131 17.35 13.80 -6.00
CA ALA A 131 18.46 13.82 -5.05
C ALA A 131 18.08 13.16 -3.72
N LEU A 132 16.83 13.35 -3.26
CA LEU A 132 16.30 12.71 -2.06
C LEU A 132 16.20 11.19 -2.25
N LEU A 133 15.65 10.74 -3.38
CA LEU A 133 15.60 9.32 -3.74
C LEU A 133 16.98 8.70 -3.73
N LYS A 134 17.95 9.29 -4.45
CA LYS A 134 19.33 8.81 -4.48
C LYS A 134 19.95 8.64 -3.09
N ARG A 135 19.74 9.61 -2.23
CA ARG A 135 20.22 9.55 -0.84
C ARG A 135 19.58 8.40 -0.04
N MET A 136 18.28 8.14 -0.28
CA MET A 136 17.55 7.09 0.43
C MET A 136 17.92 5.69 -0.04
N ILE A 137 18.23 5.52 -1.33
CA ILE A 137 18.67 4.24 -1.92
C ILE A 137 20.19 4.02 -1.79
N HIS A 138 20.94 4.95 -1.20
CA HIS A 138 22.43 4.91 -1.07
C HIS A 138 23.15 4.71 -2.42
N TYR A 139 22.66 5.36 -3.47
CA TYR A 139 23.19 5.21 -4.82
C TYR A 139 24.15 6.35 -5.17
N ASP A 140 25.44 6.01 -5.33
CA ASP A 140 26.53 7.02 -5.53
C ASP A 140 26.83 7.36 -7.00
N ASP A 141 26.20 6.68 -7.96
CA ASP A 141 26.53 6.87 -9.36
C ASP A 141 26.15 8.28 -9.88
N LYS A 142 26.99 8.82 -10.78
CA LYS A 142 26.84 10.18 -11.34
C LYS A 142 25.75 10.28 -12.41
N LEU A 143 24.66 9.52 -12.30
CA LEU A 143 23.52 9.64 -13.21
C LEU A 143 22.95 11.06 -13.15
N ALA A 144 23.06 11.76 -14.27
CA ALA A 144 22.48 13.11 -14.40
C ALA A 144 20.95 12.99 -14.58
N PHE A 145 20.19 13.63 -13.72
CA PHE A 145 18.75 13.79 -13.91
C PHE A 145 18.47 14.50 -15.26
N ARG A 146 17.76 13.81 -16.15
CA ARG A 146 17.35 14.36 -17.47
C ARG A 146 15.85 14.60 -17.48
N MET A 147 15.46 15.80 -17.84
CA MET A 147 14.06 16.11 -18.09
C MET A 147 13.64 15.56 -19.46
N SER A 148 12.52 14.84 -19.47
CA SER A 148 11.94 14.33 -20.71
C SER A 148 10.79 15.24 -21.19
N TRP A 149 10.89 15.75 -22.41
CA TRP A 149 9.81 16.45 -23.07
C TRP A 149 8.62 15.54 -23.38
N GLU A 150 8.88 14.27 -23.56
CA GLU A 150 7.86 13.23 -23.75
C GLU A 150 6.95 13.13 -22.52
N ILE A 151 7.55 13.08 -21.32
CA ILE A 151 6.78 13.04 -20.07
C ILE A 151 5.96 14.32 -19.89
N ALA A 152 6.52 15.48 -20.26
CA ALA A 152 5.77 16.72 -20.22
C ALA A 152 4.58 16.67 -21.19
N GLY A 153 4.77 16.15 -22.41
CA GLY A 153 3.70 15.95 -23.39
C GLY A 153 2.61 15.00 -22.90
N ASN A 154 3.00 13.84 -22.35
CA ASN A 154 2.08 12.86 -21.77
C ASN A 154 1.30 13.45 -20.58
N THR A 155 1.95 14.25 -19.74
CA THR A 155 1.29 14.96 -18.63
C THR A 155 0.24 15.93 -19.15
N VAL A 156 0.56 16.76 -20.16
CA VAL A 156 -0.40 17.69 -20.79
C VAL A 156 -1.58 16.92 -21.36
N LEU A 157 -1.33 15.84 -22.10
CA LEU A 157 -2.38 15.02 -22.70
C LEU A 157 -3.31 14.41 -21.65
N PHE A 158 -2.74 13.76 -20.64
CA PHE A 158 -3.48 13.07 -19.57
C PHE A 158 -4.38 14.05 -18.79
N PHE A 159 -3.83 15.16 -18.31
CA PHE A 159 -4.62 16.14 -17.56
C PHE A 159 -5.60 16.91 -18.41
N THR A 160 -5.29 17.17 -19.69
CA THR A 160 -6.27 17.74 -20.63
C THR A 160 -7.46 16.80 -20.80
N LEU A 161 -7.24 15.49 -20.88
CA LEU A 161 -8.31 14.49 -20.92
C LEU A 161 -9.16 14.54 -19.64
N ILE A 162 -8.55 14.62 -18.47
CA ILE A 162 -9.29 14.74 -17.19
C ILE A 162 -10.15 16.01 -17.18
N PHE A 163 -9.58 17.17 -17.55
CA PHE A 163 -10.35 18.42 -17.60
C PHE A 163 -11.47 18.38 -18.65
N ALA A 164 -11.25 17.73 -19.79
CA ALA A 164 -12.30 17.53 -20.80
C ALA A 164 -13.44 16.64 -20.25
N LEU A 165 -13.11 15.55 -19.57
CA LEU A 165 -14.11 14.67 -18.94
C LEU A 165 -14.90 15.39 -17.84
N THR A 166 -14.23 16.18 -16.99
CA THR A 166 -14.92 17.00 -15.98
C THR A 166 -15.81 18.07 -16.60
N LEU A 167 -15.40 18.67 -17.71
CA LEU A 167 -16.21 19.61 -18.47
C LEU A 167 -17.46 18.94 -19.04
N ILE A 168 -17.32 17.78 -19.68
CA ILE A 168 -18.45 17.01 -20.20
C ILE A 168 -19.45 16.70 -19.08
N TYR A 169 -18.95 16.24 -17.93
CA TYR A 169 -19.79 15.98 -16.77
C TYR A 169 -20.56 17.23 -16.30
N ASN A 170 -19.91 18.39 -16.24
CA ASN A 170 -20.52 19.66 -15.84
C ASN A 170 -21.58 20.10 -16.87
N LEU A 171 -21.31 19.95 -18.15
CA LEU A 171 -22.26 20.28 -19.23
C LEU A 171 -23.49 19.40 -19.20
N LEU A 172 -23.33 18.10 -18.94
CA LEU A 172 -24.45 17.16 -18.77
C LEU A 172 -25.32 17.54 -17.57
N GLN A 173 -24.71 17.92 -16.44
CA GLN A 173 -25.48 18.37 -15.26
C GLN A 173 -26.33 19.61 -15.57
N ILE A 174 -25.80 20.59 -16.32
CA ILE A 174 -26.55 21.81 -16.66
C ILE A 174 -27.65 21.50 -17.69
N ARG A 175 -27.36 20.61 -18.66
CA ARG A 175 -28.36 20.22 -19.65
C ARG A 175 -29.59 19.55 -19.03
N LEU A 176 -29.38 18.74 -18.00
CA LEU A 176 -30.41 17.96 -17.31
C LEU A 176 -31.16 18.75 -16.21
N ALA A 177 -30.58 19.86 -15.74
CA ALA A 177 -31.18 20.63 -14.65
C ALA A 177 -32.27 21.58 -15.11
N ASN A 178 -33.37 21.69 -14.34
CA ASN A 178 -34.39 22.68 -14.50
C ASN A 178 -33.96 24.01 -13.86
N PRO A 179 -34.20 25.18 -14.54
CA PRO A 179 -33.78 26.48 -14.01
C PRO A 179 -34.33 26.82 -12.63
N ILE A 180 -35.58 26.45 -12.37
CA ILE A 180 -36.27 26.67 -11.10
C ILE A 180 -35.64 25.81 -9.98
N GLU A 181 -35.28 24.56 -10.27
CA GLU A 181 -34.59 23.68 -9.33
C GLU A 181 -33.17 24.19 -8.97
N LEU A 182 -32.47 24.81 -9.94
CA LEU A 182 -31.16 25.41 -9.72
C LEU A 182 -31.20 26.59 -8.76
N LEU A 183 -32.25 27.41 -8.82
CA LEU A 183 -32.44 28.53 -7.90
C LEU A 183 -32.80 28.11 -6.49
N HIS A 184 -33.69 27.14 -6.40
CA HIS A 184 -34.18 26.63 -5.10
C HIS A 184 -33.28 25.54 -4.52
N ALA A 185 -32.16 25.22 -5.15
CA ALA A 185 -31.23 24.18 -4.69
C ALA A 185 -30.68 24.41 -3.26
N GLY A 186 -30.85 25.61 -2.69
CA GLY A 186 -30.49 25.97 -1.31
C GLY A 186 -31.67 26.24 -0.37
N SER A 187 -32.91 26.42 -0.89
CA SER A 187 -34.07 26.87 -0.10
C SER A 187 -35.24 25.87 -0.03
N GLN A 188 -35.20 24.77 -0.77
CA GLN A 188 -36.16 23.69 -0.55
C GLN A 188 -35.91 23.06 0.81
N GLY A 189 -36.91 23.12 1.70
CA GLY A 189 -36.85 22.46 3.01
C GLY A 189 -36.37 21.02 2.86
N GLU A 190 -35.29 20.69 3.55
CA GLU A 190 -34.66 19.38 3.43
C GLU A 190 -35.62 18.29 3.88
N ARG A 191 -36.00 17.43 2.96
CA ARG A 191 -36.79 16.23 3.30
C ARG A 191 -35.95 15.30 4.18
N GLU A 192 -36.56 14.81 5.26
CA GLU A 192 -35.90 13.83 6.13
C GLU A 192 -35.35 12.64 5.32
N PRO A 193 -34.07 12.27 5.52
CA PRO A 193 -33.46 11.19 4.76
C PRO A 193 -34.19 9.85 5.03
N LYS A 194 -34.58 9.16 3.96
CA LYS A 194 -35.10 7.80 4.07
C LYS A 194 -33.98 6.85 4.45
N THR A 195 -34.25 5.94 5.39
CA THR A 195 -33.31 4.89 5.75
C THR A 195 -33.26 3.85 4.65
N LYS A 196 -32.09 3.68 4.04
CA LYS A 196 -31.83 2.66 3.02
C LYS A 196 -31.30 1.39 3.70
N TRP A 197 -32.19 0.61 4.34
CA TRP A 197 -31.78 -0.57 5.11
C TRP A 197 -31.00 -1.58 4.29
N LEU A 198 -31.38 -1.81 3.04
CA LEU A 198 -30.66 -2.73 2.14
C LEU A 198 -29.17 -2.30 1.99
N LEU A 199 -28.93 -1.00 1.79
CA LEU A 199 -27.57 -0.47 1.66
C LEU A 199 -26.79 -0.53 2.99
N THR A 200 -27.49 -0.36 4.13
CA THR A 200 -26.86 -0.49 5.45
C THR A 200 -26.44 -1.93 5.71
N VAL A 201 -27.32 -2.90 5.44
CA VAL A 201 -27.03 -4.33 5.59
C VAL A 201 -25.91 -4.75 4.63
N ALA A 202 -25.99 -4.35 3.37
CA ALA A 202 -24.91 -4.59 2.40
C ALA A 202 -23.57 -4.01 2.90
N GLY A 203 -23.57 -2.80 3.46
CA GLY A 203 -22.37 -2.17 4.04
C GLY A 203 -21.77 -2.98 5.19
N ILE A 204 -22.61 -3.51 6.08
CA ILE A 204 -22.15 -4.38 7.18
C ILE A 204 -21.56 -5.69 6.63
N ILE A 205 -22.22 -6.30 5.64
CA ILE A 205 -21.76 -7.55 5.02
C ILE A 205 -20.39 -7.33 4.34
N PHE A 206 -20.26 -6.31 3.48
CA PHE A 206 -19.00 -6.03 2.80
C PHE A 206 -17.86 -5.71 3.79
N LEU A 207 -18.14 -4.89 4.81
CA LEU A 207 -17.14 -4.59 5.83
C LEU A 207 -16.78 -5.85 6.62
N GLY A 208 -17.78 -6.67 6.97
CA GLY A 208 -17.57 -7.95 7.66
C GLY A 208 -16.75 -8.94 6.84
N ILE A 209 -17.00 -9.06 5.53
CA ILE A 209 -16.18 -9.90 4.62
C ILE A 209 -14.73 -9.40 4.59
N GLY A 210 -14.52 -8.08 4.40
CA GLY A 210 -13.17 -7.51 4.37
C GLY A 210 -12.41 -7.74 5.68
N TYR A 211 -13.06 -7.57 6.82
CA TYR A 211 -12.49 -7.81 8.14
C TYR A 211 -12.24 -9.30 8.40
N TYR A 212 -13.16 -10.15 7.99
CA TYR A 212 -12.99 -11.60 8.09
C TYR A 212 -11.76 -12.06 7.32
N ILE A 213 -11.60 -11.64 6.07
CA ILE A 213 -10.41 -11.93 5.26
C ILE A 213 -9.14 -11.44 5.98
N ALA A 214 -9.15 -10.19 6.48
CA ALA A 214 -7.98 -9.59 7.13
C ALA A 214 -7.53 -10.34 8.41
N ILE A 215 -8.47 -10.93 9.15
CA ILE A 215 -8.17 -11.61 10.42
C ILE A 215 -7.84 -13.10 10.20
N THR A 216 -8.53 -13.76 9.26
CA THR A 216 -8.42 -15.22 9.09
C THR A 216 -7.30 -15.66 8.15
N THR A 217 -6.78 -14.78 7.30
CA THR A 217 -5.71 -15.13 6.36
C THR A 217 -4.40 -15.35 7.11
N LYS A 218 -3.91 -16.59 7.10
CA LYS A 218 -2.68 -16.98 7.81
C LYS A 218 -1.45 -16.97 6.90
N GLU A 219 -1.59 -17.39 5.66
CA GLU A 219 -0.49 -17.57 4.72
C GLU A 219 -0.12 -16.25 4.02
N PRO A 220 1.18 -15.88 3.93
CA PRO A 220 1.62 -14.63 3.30
C PRO A 220 1.23 -14.50 1.83
N LEU A 221 1.35 -15.56 1.03
CA LEU A 221 0.99 -15.52 -0.41
C LEU A 221 -0.51 -15.40 -0.64
N LYS A 222 -1.34 -16.11 0.16
CA LYS A 222 -2.80 -15.91 0.15
C LYS A 222 -3.19 -14.50 0.62
N ALA A 223 -2.45 -13.95 1.59
CA ALA A 223 -2.66 -12.57 2.02
C ALA A 223 -2.44 -11.59 0.87
N LEU A 224 -1.42 -11.77 0.03
CA LEU A 224 -1.17 -10.92 -1.13
C LEU A 224 -2.32 -10.98 -2.15
N GLN A 225 -2.85 -12.16 -2.44
CA GLN A 225 -3.96 -12.35 -3.38
C GLN A 225 -5.28 -11.76 -2.86
N LEU A 226 -5.59 -12.01 -1.59
CA LEU A 226 -6.87 -11.60 -0.98
C LEU A 226 -6.87 -10.16 -0.49
N PHE A 227 -5.70 -9.53 -0.34
CA PHE A 227 -5.57 -8.17 0.17
C PHE A 227 -6.39 -7.15 -0.62
N PHE A 228 -6.29 -7.18 -1.95
CA PHE A 228 -7.03 -6.24 -2.80
C PHE A 228 -8.54 -6.45 -2.70
N VAL A 229 -8.98 -7.71 -2.60
CA VAL A 229 -10.40 -8.03 -2.40
C VAL A 229 -10.90 -7.49 -1.06
N ALA A 230 -10.13 -7.70 0.01
CA ALA A 230 -10.44 -7.17 1.32
C ALA A 230 -10.52 -5.63 1.32
N VAL A 231 -9.55 -4.95 0.69
CA VAL A 231 -9.52 -3.49 0.56
C VAL A 231 -10.76 -2.98 -0.17
N ILE A 232 -11.13 -3.58 -1.31
CA ILE A 232 -12.33 -3.20 -2.07
C ILE A 232 -13.59 -3.38 -1.22
N CYS A 233 -13.72 -4.51 -0.53
CA CYS A 233 -14.84 -4.77 0.38
C CYS A 233 -14.92 -3.73 1.50
N VAL A 234 -13.80 -3.38 2.14
CA VAL A 234 -13.73 -2.35 3.19
C VAL A 234 -14.12 -0.98 2.62
N ILE A 235 -13.63 -0.61 1.44
CA ILE A 235 -14.00 0.66 0.79
C ILE A 235 -15.51 0.71 0.53
N ILE A 236 -16.09 -0.30 -0.14
CA ILE A 236 -17.53 -0.36 -0.42
C ILE A 236 -18.35 -0.33 0.87
N GLY A 237 -17.95 -1.13 1.87
CA GLY A 237 -18.57 -1.16 3.17
C GLY A 237 -18.56 0.20 3.88
N THR A 238 -17.41 0.87 3.86
CA THR A 238 -17.23 2.21 4.44
C THR A 238 -18.14 3.25 3.77
N TYR A 239 -18.18 3.29 2.43
CA TYR A 239 -19.09 4.20 1.71
C TYR A 239 -20.55 3.92 2.00
N ALA A 240 -20.96 2.65 2.05
CA ALA A 240 -22.33 2.25 2.35
C ALA A 240 -22.73 2.61 3.80
N LEU A 241 -21.83 2.38 4.77
CA LEU A 241 -22.09 2.69 6.18
C LEU A 241 -22.10 4.20 6.45
N PHE A 242 -21.20 4.99 5.87
CA PHE A 242 -21.30 6.44 6.00
C PHE A 242 -22.54 7.01 5.34
N THR A 243 -22.99 6.46 4.19
CA THR A 243 -24.13 6.96 3.42
C THR A 243 -25.49 6.54 4.02
N ALA A 244 -25.63 5.29 4.40
CA ALA A 244 -26.89 4.73 4.87
C ALA A 244 -26.87 4.30 6.34
N GLY A 245 -25.77 3.70 6.79
CA GLY A 245 -25.61 3.21 8.16
C GLY A 245 -25.62 4.33 9.19
N SER A 246 -24.97 5.46 8.91
CA SER A 246 -24.99 6.64 9.80
C SER A 246 -26.40 7.20 10.00
N ILE A 247 -27.19 7.26 8.94
CA ILE A 247 -28.61 7.68 9.01
C ILE A 247 -29.43 6.66 9.79
N ALA A 248 -29.23 5.37 9.56
CA ALA A 248 -29.91 4.30 10.29
C ALA A 248 -29.58 4.38 11.81
N PHE A 249 -28.30 4.56 12.15
CA PHE A 249 -27.83 4.69 13.52
C PHE A 249 -28.45 5.92 14.23
N LEU A 250 -28.42 7.09 13.57
CA LEU A 250 -29.02 8.32 14.14
C LEU A 250 -30.53 8.18 14.33
N LYS A 251 -31.24 7.49 13.44
CA LYS A 251 -32.68 7.19 13.61
C LYS A 251 -32.92 6.21 14.74
N LEU A 252 -32.04 5.24 14.98
CA LEU A 252 -32.13 4.37 16.16
C LEU A 252 -31.93 5.15 17.46
N LEU A 253 -30.93 6.06 17.50
CA LEU A 253 -30.73 6.94 18.65
C LEU A 253 -31.96 7.84 18.91
N ARG A 254 -32.60 8.33 17.86
CA ARG A 254 -33.82 9.13 17.96
C ARG A 254 -35.02 8.33 18.55
N LYS A 255 -35.10 7.02 18.33
CA LYS A 255 -36.12 6.16 18.93
C LYS A 255 -35.97 6.02 20.44
N ASN A 256 -34.75 6.15 20.96
CA ASN A 256 -34.53 6.13 22.41
C ASN A 256 -34.91 7.48 23.03
N LYS A 257 -36.15 7.58 23.55
CA LYS A 257 -36.71 8.82 24.10
C LYS A 257 -35.91 9.39 25.24
N ASN A 258 -35.37 8.57 26.13
CA ASN A 258 -34.58 8.99 27.30
C ASN A 258 -33.25 9.65 26.90
N PHE A 259 -32.68 9.26 25.78
CA PHE A 259 -31.46 9.85 25.21
C PHE A 259 -31.78 11.11 24.38
N TYR A 260 -32.78 10.99 23.49
CA TYR A 260 -33.09 12.00 22.48
C TYR A 260 -33.66 13.31 23.07
N TYR A 261 -34.54 13.26 24.06
CA TYR A 261 -35.19 14.47 24.60
C TYR A 261 -34.35 15.31 25.56
N LYS A 262 -33.07 14.94 25.79
CA LYS A 262 -32.15 15.87 26.43
C LYS A 262 -31.82 16.99 25.44
N THR A 263 -31.99 18.25 25.82
CA THR A 263 -31.87 19.45 24.97
C THR A 263 -30.63 19.40 24.07
N LYS A 264 -29.48 19.04 24.63
CA LYS A 264 -28.21 18.94 23.91
C LYS A 264 -28.19 17.83 22.86
N HIS A 265 -28.80 16.69 23.16
CA HIS A 265 -28.86 15.54 22.23
C HIS A 265 -29.90 15.74 21.13
N PHE A 266 -31.03 16.36 21.45
CA PHE A 266 -32.07 16.70 20.49
C PHE A 266 -31.53 17.53 19.32
N ILE A 267 -30.85 18.63 19.64
CA ILE A 267 -30.28 19.52 18.62
C ILE A 267 -29.16 18.81 17.83
N SER A 268 -28.30 18.07 18.53
CA SER A 268 -27.19 17.38 17.89
C SER A 268 -27.64 16.24 16.96
N VAL A 269 -28.53 15.35 17.40
CA VAL A 269 -29.02 14.19 16.60
C VAL A 269 -29.86 14.67 15.41
N SER A 270 -30.76 15.65 15.63
CA SER A 270 -31.56 16.21 14.55
C SER A 270 -30.71 16.90 13.48
N GLY A 271 -29.76 17.74 13.89
CA GLY A 271 -28.83 18.41 12.98
C GLY A 271 -27.93 17.44 12.23
N MET A 272 -27.42 16.40 12.93
CA MET A 272 -26.57 15.37 12.34
C MET A 272 -27.28 14.52 11.28
N LEU A 273 -28.58 14.24 11.44
CA LEU A 273 -29.34 13.44 10.50
C LEU A 273 -29.33 14.04 9.08
N TYR A 274 -29.47 15.36 8.98
CA TYR A 274 -29.43 16.10 7.72
C TYR A 274 -28.00 16.26 7.22
N ARG A 275 -27.05 16.54 8.10
CA ARG A 275 -25.62 16.66 7.74
C ARG A 275 -25.06 15.36 7.19
N MET A 276 -25.39 14.21 7.77
CA MET A 276 -24.91 12.91 7.27
C MET A 276 -25.41 12.63 5.85
N LYS A 277 -26.65 13.02 5.50
CA LYS A 277 -27.13 12.88 4.13
C LYS A 277 -26.30 13.67 3.12
N GLN A 278 -25.89 14.90 3.47
CA GLN A 278 -25.15 15.78 2.55
C GLN A 278 -23.65 15.42 2.47
N ASN A 279 -23.07 14.94 3.57
CA ASN A 279 -21.63 14.86 3.75
C ASN A 279 -21.08 13.43 3.74
N ALA A 280 -21.94 12.41 3.63
CA ALA A 280 -21.55 11.02 3.71
C ALA A 280 -20.38 10.64 2.80
N VAL A 281 -20.43 11.03 1.51
CA VAL A 281 -19.36 10.76 0.54
C VAL A 281 -18.05 11.44 0.92
N GLY A 282 -18.11 12.69 1.36
CA GLY A 282 -16.91 13.41 1.81
C GLY A 282 -16.27 12.78 3.04
N LEU A 283 -17.09 12.31 4.00
CA LEU A 283 -16.60 11.61 5.20
C LEU A 283 -16.01 10.25 4.87
N SER A 284 -16.63 9.50 3.94
CA SER A 284 -16.08 8.25 3.44
C SER A 284 -14.72 8.45 2.77
N ASN A 285 -14.58 9.49 1.93
CA ASN A 285 -13.31 9.83 1.29
C ASN A 285 -12.23 10.15 2.32
N ILE A 286 -12.54 10.98 3.33
CA ILE A 286 -11.60 11.30 4.40
C ILE A 286 -11.19 10.02 5.15
N CYS A 287 -12.12 9.14 5.48
CA CYS A 287 -11.84 7.87 6.15
C CYS A 287 -10.93 6.98 5.31
N VAL A 288 -11.28 6.74 4.04
CA VAL A 288 -10.49 5.87 3.14
C VAL A 288 -9.10 6.44 2.91
N LEU A 289 -8.96 7.73 2.60
CA LEU A 289 -7.67 8.37 2.40
C LEU A 289 -6.81 8.36 3.67
N SER A 290 -7.42 8.63 4.84
CA SER A 290 -6.72 8.53 6.13
C SER A 290 -6.22 7.12 6.38
N THR A 291 -7.04 6.10 6.10
CA THR A 291 -6.61 4.69 6.23
C THR A 291 -5.46 4.37 5.28
N MET A 292 -5.53 4.84 4.02
CA MET A 292 -4.44 4.66 3.05
C MET A 292 -3.13 5.30 3.53
N VAL A 293 -3.19 6.53 4.05
CA VAL A 293 -2.01 7.20 4.64
C VAL A 293 -1.42 6.38 5.77
N LEU A 294 -2.27 5.93 6.70
CA LEU A 294 -1.82 5.14 7.86
C LEU A 294 -1.18 3.82 7.42
N VAL A 295 -1.80 3.08 6.51
CA VAL A 295 -1.30 1.79 6.02
C VAL A 295 0.02 1.96 5.26
N ILE A 296 0.07 2.88 4.28
CA ILE A 296 1.25 3.07 3.44
C ILE A 296 2.44 3.55 4.27
N ILE A 297 2.27 4.59 5.09
CA ILE A 297 3.36 5.14 5.87
C ILE A 297 3.83 4.14 6.92
N SER A 298 2.92 3.50 7.69
CA SER A 298 3.34 2.54 8.72
C SER A 298 4.08 1.34 8.13
N SER A 299 3.63 0.82 7.00
CA SER A 299 4.26 -0.33 6.34
C SER A 299 5.64 0.02 5.79
N THR A 300 5.75 1.14 5.06
CA THR A 300 7.01 1.54 4.42
C THR A 300 8.06 2.03 5.42
N VAL A 301 7.65 2.73 6.48
CA VAL A 301 8.52 3.09 7.62
C VAL A 301 9.03 1.83 8.31
N SER A 302 8.16 0.83 8.53
CA SER A 302 8.56 -0.42 9.17
C SER A 302 9.57 -1.21 8.35
N LEU A 303 9.39 -1.28 7.03
CA LEU A 303 10.36 -1.91 6.12
C LEU A 303 11.70 -1.18 6.13
N TYR A 304 11.68 0.16 6.11
CA TYR A 304 12.90 0.95 6.11
C TYR A 304 13.69 0.85 7.41
N ILE A 305 13.02 0.91 8.56
CA ILE A 305 13.67 0.75 9.88
C ILE A 305 14.11 -0.71 10.07
N GLY A 306 13.28 -1.67 9.61
CA GLY A 306 13.53 -3.10 9.74
C GLY A 306 14.46 -3.71 8.68
N LYS A 307 15.08 -2.92 7.80
CA LYS A 307 15.91 -3.43 6.68
C LYS A 307 17.05 -4.35 7.13
N GLU A 308 17.64 -4.10 8.29
CA GLU A 308 18.65 -4.98 8.89
C GLU A 308 18.04 -6.30 9.39
N ASP A 309 16.87 -6.24 10.03
CA ASP A 309 16.14 -7.44 10.47
C ASP A 309 15.73 -8.31 9.28
N VAL A 310 15.33 -7.66 8.17
CA VAL A 310 15.00 -8.31 6.90
C VAL A 310 16.21 -9.05 6.35
N LEU A 311 17.35 -8.37 6.26
CA LEU A 311 18.58 -8.96 5.73
C LEU A 311 19.04 -10.16 6.58
N ARG A 312 18.95 -10.06 7.92
CA ARG A 312 19.25 -11.17 8.84
C ARG A 312 18.23 -12.31 8.76
N THR A 313 17.00 -12.02 8.42
CA THR A 313 15.97 -13.04 8.24
C THR A 313 16.17 -13.82 6.94
N ARG A 314 16.54 -13.13 5.84
CA ARG A 314 16.83 -13.75 4.55
C ARG A 314 18.14 -14.54 4.59
N TYR A 315 19.19 -13.96 5.22
CA TYR A 315 20.50 -14.56 5.35
C TYR A 315 20.86 -14.73 6.84
N PRO A 316 20.44 -15.84 7.50
CA PRO A 316 20.79 -16.13 8.89
C PRO A 316 22.29 -16.16 9.15
N GLN A 317 23.09 -16.69 8.21
CA GLN A 317 24.54 -16.57 8.20
C GLN A 317 25.02 -15.45 7.27
N GLU A 318 26.28 -15.08 7.38
CA GLU A 318 26.83 -13.92 6.63
C GLU A 318 27.16 -14.27 5.18
N VAL A 319 27.59 -15.51 4.93
CA VAL A 319 28.02 -15.99 3.60
C VAL A 319 27.37 -17.34 3.34
N TYR A 320 26.90 -17.54 2.12
CA TYR A 320 26.41 -18.79 1.56
C TYR A 320 27.10 -19.04 0.24
N ILE A 321 27.62 -20.26 0.09
CA ILE A 321 28.21 -20.76 -1.15
C ILE A 321 27.38 -21.95 -1.58
N THR A 322 27.00 -22.02 -2.84
CA THR A 322 26.27 -23.15 -3.42
C THR A 322 27.01 -23.59 -4.65
N ASN A 323 27.47 -24.85 -4.67
CA ASN A 323 28.05 -25.49 -5.85
C ASN A 323 27.08 -26.54 -6.38
N SER A 324 26.69 -26.41 -7.64
CA SER A 324 25.77 -27.36 -8.31
C SER A 324 26.48 -28.59 -8.85
N VAL A 325 27.80 -28.68 -8.71
CA VAL A 325 28.59 -29.89 -9.05
C VAL A 325 28.77 -30.72 -7.79
N SER A 326 28.31 -31.96 -7.82
CA SER A 326 28.38 -32.91 -6.70
C SER A 326 29.71 -33.71 -6.70
N ASP A 327 30.85 -33.03 -6.84
CA ASP A 327 32.18 -33.65 -6.72
C ASP A 327 32.87 -33.21 -5.44
N ASP A 328 33.09 -34.19 -4.53
CA ASP A 328 33.71 -33.90 -3.23
C ASP A 328 35.14 -33.32 -3.38
N ALA A 329 35.87 -33.66 -4.44
CA ALA A 329 37.20 -33.10 -4.70
C ALA A 329 37.15 -31.63 -5.16
N GLU A 330 36.15 -31.26 -5.94
CA GLU A 330 35.88 -29.87 -6.35
C GLU A 330 35.39 -29.04 -5.14
N ASN A 331 34.47 -29.57 -4.35
CA ASN A 331 33.99 -28.91 -3.15
C ASN A 331 35.12 -28.67 -2.14
N GLN A 332 36.09 -29.59 -2.01
CA GLN A 332 37.25 -29.38 -1.16
C GLN A 332 38.16 -28.27 -1.68
N LYS A 333 38.39 -28.16 -2.99
CA LYS A 333 39.16 -27.08 -3.59
C LYS A 333 38.51 -25.72 -3.38
N LEU A 334 37.16 -25.69 -3.49
CA LEU A 334 36.37 -24.48 -3.22
C LEU A 334 36.48 -24.05 -1.76
N HIS A 335 36.37 -25.01 -0.83
CA HIS A 335 36.58 -24.75 0.60
C HIS A 335 37.99 -24.25 0.93
N ASP A 336 39.05 -24.87 0.35
CA ASP A 336 40.47 -24.42 0.51
C ASP A 336 40.66 -22.99 -0.02
N MET A 337 39.97 -22.62 -1.10
CA MET A 337 39.95 -21.24 -1.64
C MET A 337 39.30 -20.29 -0.62
N VAL A 338 38.15 -20.66 -0.03
CA VAL A 338 37.45 -19.86 0.99
C VAL A 338 38.39 -19.56 2.15
N GLU A 339 39.04 -20.60 2.71
CA GLU A 339 39.98 -20.43 3.81
C GLU A 339 41.12 -19.51 3.46
N LYS A 340 41.71 -19.67 2.24
CA LYS A 340 42.79 -18.85 1.76
C LYS A 340 42.40 -17.38 1.66
N ILE A 341 41.29 -17.07 1.00
CA ILE A 341 40.81 -15.68 0.82
C ILE A 341 40.46 -15.04 2.20
N CYS A 342 39.84 -15.79 3.09
CA CYS A 342 39.58 -15.29 4.44
C CYS A 342 40.83 -14.96 5.21
N ARG A 343 41.86 -15.84 5.13
CA ARG A 343 43.18 -15.62 5.75
C ARG A 343 43.91 -14.41 5.17
N ASP A 344 43.95 -14.29 3.83
CA ASP A 344 44.60 -13.19 3.13
C ASP A 344 43.96 -11.82 3.45
N ASN A 345 42.66 -11.79 3.70
CA ASN A 345 41.92 -10.59 4.11
C ASN A 345 41.81 -10.40 5.63
N GLN A 346 42.50 -11.24 6.43
CA GLN A 346 42.55 -11.16 7.91
C GLN A 346 41.16 -11.26 8.55
N VAL A 347 40.27 -12.10 8.01
CA VAL A 347 38.95 -12.46 8.58
C VAL A 347 38.98 -13.92 9.04
N GLU A 348 38.33 -14.19 10.16
CA GLU A 348 38.22 -15.53 10.75
C GLU A 348 36.83 -16.13 10.43
N ILE A 349 36.80 -17.35 9.95
CA ILE A 349 35.56 -18.09 9.71
C ILE A 349 35.01 -18.59 11.05
N THR A 350 33.72 -18.43 11.28
CA THR A 350 33.01 -18.88 12.50
C THR A 350 31.66 -19.49 12.15
N ASP A 351 31.17 -20.42 12.95
CA ASP A 351 29.88 -21.11 12.77
C ASP A 351 29.71 -21.70 11.35
N GLU A 352 30.77 -22.38 10.90
CA GLU A 352 30.79 -22.99 9.57
C GLU A 352 29.89 -24.24 9.54
N LYS A 353 29.15 -24.39 8.45
CA LYS A 353 28.27 -25.52 8.16
C LYS A 353 28.38 -25.87 6.69
N SER A 354 28.55 -27.15 6.39
CA SER A 354 28.55 -27.68 5.04
C SER A 354 27.70 -28.94 4.95
N TRP A 355 26.91 -29.06 3.88
CA TRP A 355 26.05 -30.21 3.62
C TRP A 355 25.72 -30.37 2.15
N HIS A 356 25.37 -31.60 1.77
CA HIS A 356 24.79 -31.88 0.45
C HIS A 356 23.28 -31.88 0.54
N MET A 357 22.65 -31.32 -0.49
CA MET A 357 21.20 -31.27 -0.59
C MET A 357 20.74 -31.47 -2.06
N ALA A 358 19.63 -32.17 -2.19
CA ALA A 358 18.90 -32.23 -3.46
C ALA A 358 17.63 -31.39 -3.32
N GLU A 359 17.43 -30.46 -4.26
CA GLU A 359 16.26 -29.58 -4.27
C GLU A 359 15.28 -30.01 -5.36
N PHE A 360 14.00 -30.13 -5.03
CA PHE A 360 12.94 -30.33 -6.01
C PHE A 360 11.62 -29.76 -5.53
N VAL A 361 10.72 -29.50 -6.47
CA VAL A 361 9.42 -28.88 -6.20
C VAL A 361 8.31 -29.89 -6.46
N LYS A 362 7.36 -29.97 -5.53
CA LYS A 362 6.17 -30.82 -5.65
C LYS A 362 4.92 -30.01 -5.37
N ILE A 363 3.80 -30.52 -5.85
CA ILE A 363 2.49 -29.97 -5.58
C ILE A 363 1.76 -30.89 -4.63
N LYS A 364 1.28 -30.35 -3.53
CA LYS A 364 0.48 -31.07 -2.54
C LYS A 364 -0.91 -31.32 -3.10
N ASN A 365 -1.25 -32.59 -3.32
CA ASN A 365 -2.56 -33.03 -3.77
C ASN A 365 -3.17 -33.97 -2.71
N GLY A 366 -3.95 -33.41 -1.79
CA GLY A 366 -4.46 -34.13 -0.64
C GLY A 366 -3.34 -34.60 0.30
N GLU A 367 -3.06 -35.91 0.35
CA GLU A 367 -1.99 -36.50 1.19
C GLU A 367 -0.72 -36.84 0.40
N GLU A 368 -0.71 -36.60 -0.90
CA GLU A 368 0.36 -36.95 -1.82
C GLU A 368 1.04 -35.69 -2.34
N TYR A 369 2.35 -35.77 -2.61
CA TYR A 369 3.16 -34.74 -3.23
C TYR A 369 3.59 -35.18 -4.62
N THR A 370 3.10 -34.53 -5.67
CA THR A 370 3.26 -34.95 -7.05
C THR A 370 3.94 -33.91 -7.93
N SER A 371 4.57 -34.36 -9.02
CA SER A 371 5.20 -33.52 -10.03
C SER A 371 4.19 -33.03 -11.10
N ALA A 372 2.94 -32.79 -10.76
CA ALA A 372 1.94 -32.34 -11.71
C ALA A 372 2.29 -30.97 -12.31
N MET A 373 1.99 -30.75 -13.62
CA MET A 373 2.15 -29.43 -14.23
C MET A 373 1.24 -28.40 -13.52
N ILE A 374 1.81 -27.23 -13.21
CA ILE A 374 1.14 -26.09 -12.56
C ILE A 374 0.09 -25.53 -13.54
N LYS A 375 -1.05 -26.18 -13.71
CA LYS A 375 -2.11 -25.63 -14.58
C LYS A 375 -3.21 -24.87 -13.84
N ASP A 376 -3.48 -25.20 -12.57
CA ASP A 376 -4.59 -24.60 -11.80
C ASP A 376 -4.37 -24.56 -10.27
N ASN A 377 -3.17 -24.85 -9.76
CA ASN A 377 -2.94 -24.94 -8.31
C ASN A 377 -2.57 -23.58 -7.71
N SER A 378 -3.08 -23.30 -6.52
CA SER A 378 -2.69 -22.10 -5.78
C SER A 378 -1.21 -22.19 -5.38
N SER A 379 -0.52 -21.07 -5.30
CA SER A 379 0.88 -21.01 -4.83
C SER A 379 1.09 -21.63 -3.43
N SER A 380 0.02 -21.82 -2.66
CA SER A 380 0.02 -22.47 -1.35
C SER A 380 0.18 -23.99 -1.40
N ASP A 381 -0.08 -24.61 -2.53
CA ASP A 381 0.03 -26.05 -2.70
C ASP A 381 1.43 -26.47 -3.18
N VAL A 382 2.28 -25.51 -3.54
CA VAL A 382 3.67 -25.73 -3.91
C VAL A 382 4.51 -25.97 -2.65
N VAL A 383 5.25 -27.08 -2.65
CA VAL A 383 6.15 -27.48 -1.55
C VAL A 383 7.53 -27.73 -2.13
N PHE A 384 8.52 -27.08 -1.56
CA PHE A 384 9.94 -27.28 -1.85
C PHE A 384 10.45 -28.41 -0.95
N PHE A 385 11.09 -29.39 -1.54
CA PHE A 385 11.76 -30.46 -0.82
C PHE A 385 13.27 -30.29 -0.91
N ASP A 386 13.89 -30.20 0.25
CA ASP A 386 15.34 -30.19 0.39
C ASP A 386 15.75 -31.53 1.03
N VAL A 387 16.26 -32.46 0.21
CA VAL A 387 16.70 -33.77 0.66
C VAL A 387 18.15 -33.71 1.08
N ILE A 388 18.42 -34.08 2.31
CA ILE A 388 19.73 -33.94 2.97
C ILE A 388 20.25 -35.33 3.35
N ARG A 389 21.56 -35.57 3.16
CA ARG A 389 22.24 -36.79 3.56
C ARG A 389 22.32 -36.90 5.08
N LEU A 390 21.98 -38.09 5.61
CA LEU A 390 22.05 -38.36 7.04
C LEU A 390 23.45 -38.16 7.62
N ALA A 391 24.51 -38.49 6.88
CA ALA A 391 25.88 -38.29 7.31
C ALA A 391 26.18 -36.80 7.59
N ASP A 392 25.69 -35.90 6.73
CA ASP A 392 25.86 -34.45 6.88
C ASP A 392 25.03 -33.92 8.07
N TYR A 393 23.79 -34.41 8.22
CA TYR A 393 22.98 -34.09 9.39
C TYR A 393 23.65 -34.51 10.72
N ASN A 394 24.14 -35.73 10.78
CA ASN A 394 24.87 -36.24 11.97
C ASN A 394 26.13 -35.39 12.24
N LYS A 395 26.88 -35.00 11.19
CA LYS A 395 28.07 -34.12 11.34
C LYS A 395 27.67 -32.76 11.91
N LEU A 396 26.59 -32.14 11.40
CA LEU A 396 26.12 -30.82 11.81
C LEU A 396 25.53 -30.78 13.23
N THR A 397 24.90 -31.86 13.68
CA THR A 397 24.22 -31.92 14.97
C THR A 397 25.07 -32.61 16.08
N GLY A 398 26.06 -33.36 15.68
CA GLY A 398 26.82 -34.25 16.58
C GLY A 398 26.01 -35.50 16.99
N GLU A 399 24.84 -35.75 16.43
CA GLU A 399 24.02 -36.92 16.65
C GLU A 399 24.59 -38.13 15.89
N ARG A 400 24.19 -39.35 16.28
CA ARG A 400 24.52 -40.58 15.58
C ARG A 400 23.25 -41.37 15.28
N LEU A 401 22.43 -40.80 14.40
CA LEU A 401 21.19 -41.43 13.98
C LEU A 401 21.45 -42.38 12.83
N GLU A 402 20.62 -43.42 12.75
CA GLU A 402 20.62 -44.41 11.67
C GLU A 402 19.23 -44.48 11.07
N LEU A 403 19.16 -44.55 9.75
CA LEU A 403 17.94 -44.69 8.96
C LEU A 403 18.05 -45.93 8.10
N GLY A 404 16.96 -46.69 8.04
CA GLY A 404 16.78 -47.78 7.09
C GLY A 404 16.36 -47.28 5.71
N ASP A 405 16.21 -48.23 4.79
CA ASP A 405 15.66 -47.96 3.48
C ASP A 405 14.24 -47.38 3.59
N LYS A 406 13.97 -46.29 2.81
CA LYS A 406 12.69 -45.54 2.83
C LYS A 406 12.24 -45.02 4.18
N GLU A 407 13.19 -44.85 5.12
CA GLU A 407 12.99 -44.08 6.35
C GLU A 407 13.53 -42.65 6.18
N ALA A 408 12.82 -41.67 6.75
CA ALA A 408 13.24 -40.28 6.74
C ALA A 408 13.02 -39.61 8.09
N ILE A 409 13.86 -38.60 8.37
CA ILE A 409 13.60 -37.59 9.39
C ILE A 409 13.10 -36.35 8.68
N LEU A 410 12.01 -35.76 9.16
CA LEU A 410 11.37 -34.62 8.52
C LEU A 410 11.47 -33.38 9.40
N PHE A 411 11.79 -32.25 8.77
CA PHE A 411 11.65 -30.93 9.36
C PHE A 411 10.86 -30.06 8.40
N THR A 412 9.79 -29.44 8.86
CA THR A 412 8.99 -28.50 8.09
C THR A 412 9.24 -27.08 8.61
N ASN A 413 9.42 -26.12 7.72
CA ASN A 413 9.65 -24.74 8.11
C ASN A 413 8.36 -24.00 8.60
N GLY A 414 7.19 -24.63 8.44
CA GLY A 414 5.87 -24.16 8.87
C GLY A 414 5.25 -25.01 9.97
N GLU A 415 3.97 -25.34 9.81
CA GLU A 415 3.25 -26.25 10.72
C GLU A 415 3.86 -27.66 10.64
N ASN A 416 3.77 -28.40 11.74
CA ASN A 416 4.24 -29.79 11.78
C ASN A 416 3.49 -30.64 10.77
N TYR A 417 4.20 -31.57 10.14
CA TYR A 417 3.60 -32.54 9.23
C TYR A 417 2.61 -33.47 9.96
N GLY A 418 3.01 -33.97 11.13
CA GLY A 418 2.15 -34.69 12.08
C GLY A 418 1.69 -36.06 11.63
N LYS A 419 2.35 -36.71 10.65
CA LYS A 419 2.02 -38.05 10.16
C LYS A 419 3.25 -38.94 10.10
N ASP A 420 3.06 -40.27 10.29
CA ASP A 420 4.13 -41.27 10.30
C ASP A 420 4.57 -41.68 8.87
N LYS A 421 3.90 -41.24 7.84
CA LYS A 421 4.20 -41.54 6.43
C LYS A 421 4.03 -40.33 5.56
N ILE A 422 4.95 -40.16 4.61
CA ILE A 422 4.86 -39.15 3.56
C ILE A 422 4.91 -39.84 2.19
N ARG A 423 3.98 -39.46 1.31
CA ARG A 423 3.88 -40.01 -0.05
C ARG A 423 4.35 -38.98 -1.06
N ILE A 424 5.44 -39.28 -1.73
CA ILE A 424 6.05 -38.44 -2.76
C ILE A 424 5.99 -39.21 -4.07
N ASP A 425 5.21 -38.68 -5.03
CA ASP A 425 4.82 -39.39 -6.26
C ASP A 425 4.18 -40.76 -5.94
N GLU A 426 4.75 -41.85 -6.38
CA GLU A 426 4.24 -43.21 -6.09
C GLU A 426 4.92 -43.87 -4.90
N GLU A 427 5.91 -43.20 -4.29
CA GLU A 427 6.71 -43.74 -3.21
C GLU A 427 6.22 -43.30 -1.85
N THR A 428 6.26 -44.21 -0.90
CA THR A 428 5.89 -43.95 0.51
C THR A 428 7.11 -44.07 1.39
N TRP A 429 7.41 -42.98 2.10
CA TRP A 429 8.50 -42.89 3.06
C TRP A 429 7.96 -42.92 4.49
N MET A 430 8.63 -43.64 5.38
CA MET A 430 8.30 -43.66 6.80
C MET A 430 8.96 -42.50 7.53
N VAL A 431 8.18 -41.66 8.18
CA VAL A 431 8.68 -40.53 8.99
C VAL A 431 9.06 -41.06 10.37
N LYS A 432 10.32 -41.35 10.56
CA LYS A 432 10.84 -41.92 11.84
C LYS A 432 10.85 -40.90 12.97
N LYS A 433 11.10 -39.62 12.64
CA LYS A 433 11.13 -38.50 13.57
C LYS A 433 10.77 -37.23 12.86
N GLU A 434 9.94 -36.41 13.45
CA GLU A 434 9.75 -35.04 13.04
C GLU A 434 10.51 -34.10 13.97
N LEU A 435 11.25 -33.13 13.40
CA LEU A 435 12.09 -32.22 14.14
C LEU A 435 11.37 -30.89 14.41
N ASP A 436 11.58 -30.32 15.60
CA ASP A 436 11.12 -28.96 15.91
C ASP A 436 12.13 -27.89 15.52
N THR A 437 13.41 -28.24 15.43
CA THR A 437 14.51 -27.36 15.03
C THR A 437 15.49 -28.13 14.15
N ALA A 438 16.07 -27.44 13.16
CA ALA A 438 17.10 -28.02 12.30
C ALA A 438 18.26 -27.02 12.07
N PRO A 439 19.50 -27.49 11.86
CA PRO A 439 20.67 -26.64 11.68
C PRO A 439 20.60 -25.78 10.41
N PHE A 440 19.79 -26.16 9.44
CA PHE A 440 19.64 -25.54 8.12
C PHE A 440 18.31 -24.76 7.94
N GLY A 441 17.42 -24.78 8.95
CA GLY A 441 16.10 -24.10 8.84
C GLY A 441 15.51 -23.73 10.20
N LYS A 442 14.58 -22.78 10.20
CA LYS A 442 13.81 -22.38 11.39
C LYS A 442 12.32 -22.40 11.08
N LYS A 443 11.52 -22.91 12.02
CA LYS A 443 10.05 -22.82 11.95
C LYS A 443 9.59 -21.36 12.05
N SER A 444 8.63 -21.00 11.23
CA SER A 444 7.98 -19.67 11.27
C SER A 444 6.61 -19.73 10.61
N ASP A 445 5.60 -19.25 11.31
CA ASP A 445 4.22 -19.09 10.80
C ASP A 445 4.11 -18.03 9.66
N SER A 446 5.21 -17.39 9.32
CA SER A 446 5.28 -16.32 8.33
C SER A 446 6.22 -16.66 7.19
N ASN A 447 6.41 -17.94 6.87
CA ASN A 447 7.19 -18.34 5.71
C ASN A 447 6.41 -18.08 4.41
N THR A 448 7.11 -17.63 3.39
CA THR A 448 6.54 -17.40 2.04
C THR A 448 6.49 -18.67 1.22
N GLU A 449 7.34 -19.64 1.56
CA GLU A 449 7.49 -20.91 0.86
C GLU A 449 7.35 -22.04 1.87
N ASN A 450 6.65 -23.11 1.50
CA ASN A 450 6.59 -24.34 2.28
C ASN A 450 7.80 -25.18 1.93
N VAL A 451 8.78 -25.25 2.83
CA VAL A 451 10.00 -26.06 2.64
C VAL A 451 9.98 -27.23 3.60
N TYR A 452 10.13 -28.43 3.04
CA TYR A 452 10.25 -29.69 3.76
C TYR A 452 11.68 -30.20 3.62
N TYR A 453 12.41 -30.20 4.72
CA TYR A 453 13.74 -30.79 4.80
C TYR A 453 13.59 -32.25 5.16
N MET A 454 13.99 -33.12 4.23
CA MET A 454 13.87 -34.56 4.37
C MET A 454 15.29 -35.16 4.49
N ILE A 455 15.64 -35.68 5.67
CA ILE A 455 16.92 -36.32 5.92
C ILE A 455 16.76 -37.82 5.61
N VAL A 456 17.56 -38.33 4.70
CA VAL A 456 17.54 -39.72 4.24
C VAL A 456 18.91 -40.36 4.38
N SER A 457 18.99 -41.71 4.35
CA SER A 457 20.24 -42.45 4.48
C SER A 457 21.26 -42.07 3.41
N ASP A 458 20.83 -41.99 2.12
CA ASP A 458 21.63 -41.61 0.98
C ASP A 458 20.77 -40.80 -0.01
N GLU A 459 21.16 -39.55 -0.23
CA GLU A 459 20.49 -38.66 -1.18
C GLU A 459 20.72 -39.07 -2.64
N LYS A 460 21.84 -39.76 -2.92
CA LYS A 460 22.14 -40.24 -4.29
C LYS A 460 21.21 -41.36 -4.70
N GLU A 461 20.88 -42.27 -3.77
CA GLU A 461 19.91 -43.34 -4.00
C GLU A 461 18.51 -42.76 -4.21
N PHE A 462 18.09 -41.85 -3.35
CA PHE A 462 16.83 -41.12 -3.52
C PHE A 462 16.78 -40.42 -4.89
N MET A 463 17.85 -39.77 -5.29
CA MET A 463 17.92 -39.02 -6.56
C MET A 463 18.03 -39.93 -7.77
N LYS A 464 18.63 -41.07 -7.66
CA LYS A 464 18.71 -42.05 -8.76
C LYS A 464 17.32 -42.46 -9.23
N ASP A 465 16.47 -42.86 -8.32
CA ASP A 465 15.08 -43.22 -8.59
C ASP A 465 14.31 -42.03 -9.20
N TYR A 466 14.59 -40.82 -8.75
CA TYR A 466 14.00 -39.59 -9.27
C TYR A 466 14.46 -39.28 -10.72
N LEU A 467 15.77 -39.38 -11.02
CA LEU A 467 16.35 -39.09 -12.33
C LEU A 467 15.89 -40.15 -13.38
N GLU A 468 15.87 -41.42 -13.00
CA GLU A 468 15.40 -42.50 -13.87
C GLU A 468 13.92 -42.33 -14.22
N LYS A 469 13.11 -41.97 -13.26
CA LYS A 469 11.66 -41.78 -13.46
C LYS A 469 11.33 -40.59 -14.38
N TYR A 470 12.07 -39.51 -14.29
CA TYR A 470 11.82 -38.30 -15.10
C TYR A 470 12.70 -38.17 -16.33
N GLN A 471 13.52 -39.20 -16.65
CA GLN A 471 14.43 -39.27 -17.80
C GLN A 471 15.35 -38.02 -17.88
N LEU A 472 15.77 -37.53 -16.73
CA LEU A 472 16.70 -36.37 -16.62
C LEU A 472 18.13 -36.86 -16.82
N GLU A 473 18.92 -36.11 -17.61
CA GLU A 473 20.33 -36.43 -17.80
C GLU A 473 21.16 -36.17 -16.54
N ALA A 474 22.30 -36.87 -16.40
CA ALA A 474 23.15 -36.72 -15.23
C ALA A 474 23.76 -35.30 -15.04
N GLU A 475 23.74 -34.47 -16.09
CA GLU A 475 24.15 -33.07 -16.07
C GLU A 475 23.16 -32.16 -15.35
N ASP A 476 21.88 -32.54 -15.32
CA ASP A 476 20.81 -31.85 -14.58
C ASP A 476 20.73 -32.30 -13.11
N LYS A 477 21.85 -32.71 -12.49
CA LYS A 477 21.90 -33.21 -11.14
C LYS A 477 21.39 -32.16 -10.15
N PRO A 478 20.24 -32.37 -9.50
CA PRO A 478 19.69 -31.44 -8.51
C PRO A 478 20.46 -31.49 -7.17
N VAL A 479 21.53 -32.31 -7.07
CA VAL A 479 22.33 -32.39 -5.84
C VAL A 479 23.36 -31.27 -5.85
N LYS A 480 23.26 -30.41 -4.87
CA LYS A 480 24.14 -29.25 -4.64
C LYS A 480 24.92 -29.45 -3.36
N TRP A 481 26.14 -28.98 -3.34
CA TRP A 481 26.87 -28.77 -2.10
C TRP A 481 26.67 -27.36 -1.61
N ARG A 482 26.41 -27.19 -0.34
CA ARG A 482 26.18 -25.89 0.27
C ARG A 482 27.10 -25.71 1.46
N GLU A 483 27.76 -24.57 1.51
CA GLU A 483 28.55 -24.13 2.64
C GLU A 483 28.04 -22.77 3.13
N SER A 484 28.01 -22.58 4.44
CA SER A 484 27.60 -21.31 5.03
C SER A 484 28.36 -21.03 6.31
N PHE A 485 28.73 -19.78 6.52
CA PHE A 485 29.53 -19.37 7.67
C PHE A 485 29.34 -17.90 8.03
N ASN A 486 29.79 -17.55 9.24
CA ASN A 486 29.91 -16.17 9.69
C ASN A 486 31.40 -15.76 9.67
N LEU A 487 31.65 -14.45 9.61
CA LEU A 487 32.99 -13.87 9.58
C LEU A 487 33.23 -13.01 10.82
N ARG A 488 34.44 -13.10 11.38
CA ARG A 488 34.93 -12.22 12.43
C ARG A 488 36.03 -11.33 11.86
N GLY A 489 35.91 -10.00 11.95
CA GLY A 489 36.82 -9.02 11.41
C GLY A 489 36.13 -7.65 11.31
N SER A 490 36.83 -6.66 10.77
CA SER A 490 36.18 -5.36 10.47
C SER A 490 35.22 -5.46 9.29
N GLU A 491 34.21 -4.59 9.24
CA GLU A 491 33.19 -4.58 8.15
C GLU A 491 33.84 -4.46 6.76
N ASP A 492 34.90 -3.62 6.63
CA ASP A 492 35.59 -3.41 5.36
C ASP A 492 36.40 -4.66 4.92
N GLN A 493 37.05 -5.36 5.87
CA GLN A 493 37.75 -6.62 5.61
C GLN A 493 36.78 -7.72 5.17
N LYS A 494 35.68 -7.86 5.86
CA LYS A 494 34.62 -8.82 5.52
C LYS A 494 34.04 -8.56 4.13
N LEU A 495 33.68 -7.31 3.83
CA LEU A 495 33.17 -6.92 2.51
C LEU A 495 34.17 -7.21 1.40
N LYS A 496 35.46 -6.92 1.63
CA LYS A 496 36.52 -7.19 0.68
C LYS A 496 36.68 -8.69 0.44
N ALA A 497 36.76 -9.49 1.52
CA ALA A 497 36.87 -10.93 1.44
C ALA A 497 35.70 -11.57 0.67
N VAL A 498 34.45 -11.17 0.95
CA VAL A 498 33.28 -11.74 0.31
C VAL A 498 33.17 -11.33 -1.17
N LYS A 499 33.55 -10.09 -1.54
CA LYS A 499 33.64 -9.67 -2.95
C LYS A 499 34.71 -10.43 -3.73
N GLU A 500 35.85 -10.63 -3.14
CA GLU A 500 36.95 -11.41 -3.72
C GLU A 500 36.55 -12.87 -3.87
N LEU A 501 35.93 -13.45 -2.84
CA LEU A 501 35.40 -14.81 -2.87
C LEU A 501 34.39 -15.00 -4.01
N LYS A 502 33.42 -14.09 -4.16
CA LYS A 502 32.47 -14.14 -5.25
C LYS A 502 33.14 -14.13 -6.61
N ALA A 503 34.08 -13.16 -6.82
CA ALA A 503 34.75 -13.02 -8.10
C ALA A 503 35.59 -14.24 -8.47
N GLN A 504 36.33 -14.83 -7.51
CA GLN A 504 37.17 -16.00 -7.76
C GLN A 504 36.33 -17.28 -7.89
N ALA A 505 35.37 -17.51 -7.02
CA ALA A 505 34.52 -18.71 -7.08
C ALA A 505 33.72 -18.78 -8.38
N GLU A 506 33.10 -17.69 -8.80
CA GLU A 506 32.32 -17.66 -10.07
C GLU A 506 33.23 -17.73 -11.33
N SER A 507 34.53 -17.39 -11.22
CA SER A 507 35.47 -17.50 -12.35
C SER A 507 36.17 -18.86 -12.46
N GLU A 508 36.39 -19.54 -11.36
CA GLU A 508 37.13 -20.81 -11.31
C GLU A 508 36.20 -22.03 -11.31
N PHE A 509 34.94 -21.86 -10.86
CA PHE A 509 33.93 -22.93 -10.74
C PHE A 509 32.64 -22.54 -11.47
N GLU A 510 32.36 -23.22 -12.58
CA GLU A 510 31.31 -22.83 -13.56
C GLU A 510 29.88 -22.79 -12.99
N HIS A 511 29.62 -23.56 -11.94
CA HIS A 511 28.26 -23.71 -11.38
C HIS A 511 28.18 -23.29 -9.89
N THR A 512 29.03 -22.36 -9.49
CA THR A 512 29.12 -21.88 -8.12
C THR A 512 28.50 -20.50 -7.98
N GLY A 513 27.64 -20.34 -7.00
CA GLY A 513 27.07 -19.06 -6.60
C GLY A 513 27.49 -18.67 -5.19
N VAL A 514 27.85 -17.40 -5.01
CA VAL A 514 28.13 -16.84 -3.68
C VAL A 514 27.12 -15.75 -3.36
N GLU A 515 26.38 -15.95 -2.27
CA GLU A 515 25.37 -15.02 -1.77
C GLU A 515 25.68 -14.66 -0.31
N GLY A 516 25.08 -13.59 0.19
CA GLY A 516 25.19 -13.26 1.60
C GLY A 516 24.89 -11.83 1.95
N ARG A 517 24.91 -11.53 3.25
CA ARG A 517 24.53 -10.21 3.78
C ARG A 517 25.33 -9.07 3.19
N TYR A 518 26.64 -9.25 2.98
CA TYR A 518 27.55 -8.19 2.50
C TYR A 518 27.33 -7.88 1.02
N LEU A 519 27.02 -8.88 0.20
CA LEU A 519 26.78 -8.71 -1.23
C LEU A 519 25.41 -8.08 -1.51
N GLU A 520 24.40 -8.53 -0.77
CA GLU A 520 23.02 -8.12 -1.01
C GLU A 520 22.60 -6.87 -0.24
N LYS A 521 23.42 -6.39 0.69
CA LYS A 521 23.11 -5.23 1.54
C LYS A 521 22.73 -4.00 0.73
N GLU A 522 23.49 -3.68 -0.32
CA GLU A 522 23.23 -2.49 -1.15
C GLU A 522 21.93 -2.63 -1.93
N THR A 523 21.65 -3.81 -2.50
CA THR A 523 20.42 -4.12 -3.25
C THR A 523 19.20 -4.01 -2.35
N PHE A 524 19.24 -4.65 -1.17
CA PHE A 524 18.14 -4.61 -0.20
C PHE A 524 17.90 -3.20 0.35
N PHE A 525 18.98 -2.49 0.71
CA PHE A 525 18.85 -1.13 1.24
C PHE A 525 18.35 -0.17 0.17
N GLY A 526 18.74 -0.36 -1.09
CA GLY A 526 18.22 0.37 -2.23
C GLY A 526 16.72 0.14 -2.43
N LEU A 527 16.30 -1.12 -2.46
CA LEU A 527 14.89 -1.49 -2.63
C LEU A 527 14.01 -0.92 -1.49
N TYR A 528 14.39 -1.17 -0.23
CA TYR A 528 13.59 -0.70 0.91
C TYR A 528 13.64 0.83 1.09
N GLY A 529 14.76 1.46 0.74
CA GLY A 529 14.86 2.92 0.66
C GLY A 529 13.93 3.50 -0.40
N GLY A 530 13.86 2.86 -1.57
CA GLY A 530 12.95 3.23 -2.66
C GLY A 530 11.48 3.06 -2.29
N VAL A 531 11.12 1.92 -1.69
CA VAL A 531 9.75 1.66 -1.19
C VAL A 531 9.34 2.67 -0.13
N PHE A 532 10.25 3.03 0.78
CA PHE A 532 10.02 4.06 1.78
C PHE A 532 9.81 5.45 1.15
N PHE A 533 10.66 5.82 0.19
CA PHE A 533 10.49 7.06 -0.57
C PHE A 533 9.11 7.14 -1.23
N ILE A 534 8.72 6.09 -1.93
CA ILE A 534 7.41 6.00 -2.59
C ILE A 534 6.27 6.10 -1.58
N GLY A 535 6.39 5.39 -0.45
CA GLY A 535 5.39 5.43 0.62
C GLY A 535 5.21 6.82 1.21
N MET A 536 6.30 7.54 1.47
CA MET A 536 6.26 8.93 1.93
C MET A 536 5.68 9.86 0.86
N TYR A 537 6.00 9.62 -0.41
CA TYR A 537 5.49 10.40 -1.52
C TYR A 537 3.98 10.24 -1.71
N LEU A 538 3.48 9.01 -1.83
CA LEU A 538 2.06 8.70 -1.93
C LEU A 538 1.30 9.10 -0.65
N GLY A 539 1.90 8.86 0.50
CA GLY A 539 1.35 9.29 1.78
C GLY A 539 1.14 10.81 1.84
N SER A 540 2.11 11.60 1.36
CA SER A 540 1.98 13.06 1.30
C SER A 540 0.89 13.51 0.33
N LEU A 541 0.73 12.83 -0.82
CA LEU A 541 -0.34 13.08 -1.79
C LEU A 541 -1.73 12.84 -1.17
N PHE A 542 -1.93 11.70 -0.51
CA PHE A 542 -3.21 11.37 0.12
C PHE A 542 -3.50 12.24 1.36
N LEU A 543 -2.47 12.61 2.10
CA LEU A 543 -2.57 13.56 3.21
C LEU A 543 -3.03 14.93 2.71
N MET A 544 -2.41 15.45 1.65
CA MET A 544 -2.80 16.70 1.00
C MET A 544 -4.26 16.65 0.54
N ALA A 545 -4.66 15.56 -0.10
CA ALA A 545 -6.05 15.37 -0.53
C ALA A 545 -7.01 15.37 0.65
N THR A 546 -6.66 14.68 1.73
CA THR A 546 -7.46 14.64 2.97
C THR A 546 -7.67 16.05 3.52
N VAL A 547 -6.59 16.85 3.63
CA VAL A 547 -6.66 18.25 4.09
C VAL A 547 -7.59 19.09 3.23
N LEU A 548 -7.46 18.96 1.89
CA LEU A 548 -8.26 19.73 0.96
C LEU A 548 -9.74 19.32 0.98
N ILE A 549 -10.04 18.04 1.10
CA ILE A 549 -11.43 17.56 1.26
C ILE A 549 -12.03 18.09 2.55
N ILE A 550 -11.28 18.06 3.66
CA ILE A 550 -11.68 18.62 4.95
C ILE A 550 -11.97 20.11 4.81
N TYR A 551 -11.05 20.87 4.21
CA TYR A 551 -11.18 22.30 4.00
C TYR A 551 -12.44 22.66 3.19
N TYR A 552 -12.62 22.02 2.02
CA TYR A 552 -13.80 22.26 1.18
C TYR A 552 -15.09 21.93 1.89
N LYS A 553 -15.12 20.84 2.62
CA LYS A 553 -16.27 20.40 3.38
C LYS A 553 -16.63 21.44 4.45
N GLN A 554 -15.66 21.89 5.24
CA GLN A 554 -15.91 22.86 6.31
C GLN A 554 -16.41 24.23 5.79
N ILE A 555 -15.82 24.69 4.68
CA ILE A 555 -16.30 25.93 4.06
C ILE A 555 -17.74 25.79 3.58
N SER A 556 -18.07 24.67 2.91
CA SER A 556 -19.44 24.45 2.45
C SER A 556 -20.45 24.39 3.59
N GLU A 557 -20.14 23.62 4.62
CA GLU A 557 -20.99 23.52 5.81
C GLU A 557 -21.16 24.88 6.51
N GLY A 558 -20.09 25.66 6.58
CA GLY A 558 -20.15 27.00 7.18
C GLY A 558 -21.17 27.93 6.50
N PHE A 559 -21.24 27.92 5.17
CA PHE A 559 -22.22 28.71 4.44
C PHE A 559 -23.68 28.18 4.61
N ASP A 560 -23.85 26.86 4.56
CA ASP A 560 -25.16 26.23 4.72
C ASP A 560 -25.71 26.42 6.15
N ASP A 561 -24.82 26.39 7.16
CA ASP A 561 -25.19 26.55 8.55
C ASP A 561 -25.44 28.00 8.95
N ARG A 562 -24.85 28.97 8.26
CA ARG A 562 -25.03 30.40 8.57
C ARG A 562 -26.51 30.80 8.59
N GLU A 563 -27.26 30.42 7.56
CA GLU A 563 -28.71 30.72 7.49
C GLU A 563 -29.49 30.02 8.59
N ARG A 564 -29.15 28.76 8.90
CA ARG A 564 -29.82 27.97 9.95
C ARG A 564 -29.61 28.57 11.34
N TYR A 565 -28.40 28.98 11.65
CA TYR A 565 -28.09 29.57 12.96
C TYR A 565 -28.69 30.96 13.14
N GLN A 566 -28.78 31.73 12.06
CA GLN A 566 -29.53 33.03 12.10
C GLN A 566 -31.01 32.77 12.40
N ILE A 567 -31.63 31.74 11.85
CA ILE A 567 -33.01 31.35 12.17
C ILE A 567 -33.11 30.92 13.66
N MET A 568 -32.20 30.07 14.15
CA MET A 568 -32.19 29.59 15.55
C MET A 568 -32.06 30.75 16.55
N GLN A 569 -31.23 31.74 16.24
CA GLN A 569 -31.11 32.96 17.05
C GLN A 569 -32.40 33.77 17.05
N LYS A 570 -33.08 33.91 15.92
CA LYS A 570 -34.41 34.58 15.84
C LYS A 570 -35.48 33.85 16.65
N VAL A 571 -35.38 32.55 16.83
CA VAL A 571 -36.28 31.73 17.64
C VAL A 571 -35.91 31.73 19.14
N GLY A 572 -34.83 32.44 19.53
CA GLY A 572 -34.49 32.68 20.95
C GLY A 572 -33.27 31.93 21.47
N MET A 573 -32.52 31.21 20.64
CA MET A 573 -31.24 30.61 21.08
C MET A 573 -30.19 31.68 21.33
N SER A 574 -29.52 31.59 22.47
CA SER A 574 -28.39 32.45 22.80
C SER A 574 -27.15 32.14 21.90
N LYS A 575 -26.29 33.12 21.64
CA LYS A 575 -25.04 32.96 20.91
C LYS A 575 -24.16 31.84 21.50
N ARG A 576 -24.20 31.67 22.85
CA ARG A 576 -23.41 30.65 23.56
C ARG A 576 -23.93 29.22 23.29
N GLU A 577 -25.23 29.05 23.25
CA GLU A 577 -25.86 27.76 22.92
C GLU A 577 -25.63 27.35 21.45
N VAL A 578 -25.74 28.32 20.52
CA VAL A 578 -25.40 28.16 19.11
C VAL A 578 -23.96 27.68 18.98
N LYS A 579 -22.99 28.39 19.60
CA LYS A 579 -21.57 28.06 19.55
C LYS A 579 -21.27 26.67 20.14
N SER A 580 -21.90 26.30 21.24
CA SER A 580 -21.77 24.98 21.86
C SER A 580 -22.32 23.84 20.97
N SER A 581 -23.48 24.05 20.34
CA SER A 581 -24.09 23.10 19.43
C SER A 581 -23.22 22.89 18.19
N ILE A 582 -22.73 23.98 17.57
CA ILE A 582 -21.80 23.93 16.44
C ILE A 582 -20.57 23.10 16.80
N ARG A 583 -19.91 23.43 17.92
CA ARG A 583 -18.69 22.75 18.36
C ARG A 583 -18.91 21.24 18.50
N SER A 584 -19.99 20.82 19.14
CA SER A 584 -20.29 19.41 19.36
C SER A 584 -20.52 18.65 18.04
N GLN A 585 -21.26 19.26 17.11
CA GLN A 585 -21.55 18.65 15.81
C GLN A 585 -20.30 18.54 14.92
N ILE A 586 -19.51 19.62 14.85
CA ILE A 586 -18.26 19.63 14.06
C ILE A 586 -17.29 18.59 14.59
N LEU A 587 -17.07 18.52 15.92
CA LEU A 587 -16.19 17.53 16.52
C LEU A 587 -16.61 16.10 16.14
N MET A 588 -17.91 15.78 16.26
CA MET A 588 -18.41 14.45 15.96
C MET A 588 -18.21 14.09 14.48
N VAL A 589 -18.58 14.98 13.56
CA VAL A 589 -18.46 14.77 12.12
C VAL A 589 -16.99 14.66 11.69
N PHE A 590 -16.12 15.41 12.35
CA PHE A 590 -14.71 15.48 11.99
C PHE A 590 -13.91 14.26 12.48
N PHE A 591 -14.11 13.85 13.74
CA PHE A 591 -13.33 12.77 14.32
C PHE A 591 -13.87 11.36 13.98
N LEU A 592 -15.10 11.23 13.51
CA LEU A 592 -15.67 9.94 13.10
C LEU A 592 -14.86 9.24 11.98
N PRO A 593 -14.46 9.92 10.89
CA PRO A 593 -13.61 9.31 9.87
C PRO A 593 -12.25 8.87 10.41
N LEU A 594 -11.63 9.66 11.27
CA LEU A 594 -10.34 9.32 11.90
C LEU A 594 -10.47 8.07 12.80
N ALA A 595 -11.51 8.02 13.64
CA ALA A 595 -11.76 6.86 14.49
C ALA A 595 -11.97 5.58 13.66
N MET A 596 -12.74 5.68 12.57
CA MET A 596 -12.93 4.55 11.65
C MET A 596 -11.64 4.16 10.93
N ALA A 597 -10.81 5.11 10.53
CA ALA A 597 -9.51 4.82 9.91
C ALA A 597 -8.57 4.09 10.89
N ILE A 598 -8.57 4.46 12.17
CA ILE A 598 -7.81 3.75 13.21
C ILE A 598 -8.36 2.32 13.42
N ILE A 599 -9.67 2.14 13.39
CA ILE A 599 -10.26 0.79 13.45
C ILE A 599 -9.87 -0.04 12.23
N HIS A 600 -9.92 0.54 11.03
CA HIS A 600 -9.54 -0.15 9.79
C HIS A 600 -8.09 -0.64 9.84
N ILE A 601 -7.14 0.20 10.25
CA ILE A 601 -5.74 -0.22 10.34
C ILE A 601 -5.53 -1.25 11.46
N ALA A 602 -6.22 -1.13 12.58
CA ALA A 602 -6.13 -2.10 13.67
C ALA A 602 -6.62 -3.50 13.25
N VAL A 603 -7.73 -3.57 12.51
CA VAL A 603 -8.27 -4.83 11.97
C VAL A 603 -7.41 -5.35 10.80
N ALA A 604 -6.83 -4.47 9.98
CA ALA A 604 -5.94 -4.84 8.89
C ALA A 604 -4.53 -5.25 9.37
N PHE A 605 -4.17 -4.97 10.63
CA PHE A 605 -2.85 -5.25 11.19
C PHE A 605 -2.36 -6.69 10.95
N PRO A 606 -3.16 -7.76 11.21
CA PRO A 606 -2.73 -9.13 10.97
C PRO A 606 -2.40 -9.43 9.51
N VAL A 607 -3.24 -9.02 8.56
CA VAL A 607 -2.99 -9.27 7.14
C VAL A 607 -1.80 -8.46 6.63
N ILE A 608 -1.61 -7.23 7.09
CA ILE A 608 -0.45 -6.42 6.72
C ILE A 608 0.84 -7.04 7.26
N THR A 609 0.82 -7.61 8.48
CA THR A 609 1.97 -8.34 9.04
C THR A 609 2.36 -9.51 8.14
N LYS A 610 1.38 -10.24 7.58
CA LYS A 610 1.65 -11.33 6.62
C LYS A 610 2.18 -10.80 5.27
N LEU A 611 1.68 -9.68 4.79
CA LEU A 611 2.23 -9.01 3.60
C LEU A 611 3.68 -8.57 3.80
N LEU A 612 4.00 -8.01 4.96
CA LEU A 612 5.38 -7.61 5.28
C LEU A 612 6.32 -8.82 5.42
N ALA A 613 5.79 -9.98 5.81
CA ALA A 613 6.56 -11.22 5.84
C ALA A 613 6.97 -11.69 4.42
N VAL A 614 6.18 -11.39 3.36
CA VAL A 614 6.61 -11.60 1.96
C VAL A 614 7.89 -10.83 1.65
N PHE A 615 8.08 -9.69 2.30
CA PHE A 615 9.31 -8.88 2.22
C PHE A 615 10.30 -9.23 3.36
N TYR A 616 10.24 -10.43 3.90
CA TYR A 616 11.10 -10.94 4.99
C TYR A 616 11.05 -10.14 6.30
N LEU A 617 10.16 -9.17 6.47
CA LEU A 617 9.98 -8.46 7.74
C LEU A 617 9.05 -9.26 8.67
N LYS A 618 9.64 -10.04 9.58
CA LYS A 618 8.93 -10.88 10.56
C LYS A 618 8.80 -10.24 11.94
N ASN A 619 9.42 -9.08 12.16
CA ASN A 619 9.42 -8.37 13.44
C ASN A 619 8.09 -7.63 13.68
N THR A 620 7.09 -8.36 14.20
CA THR A 620 5.75 -7.81 14.50
C THR A 620 5.80 -6.69 15.55
N LYS A 621 6.73 -6.74 16.52
CA LYS A 621 6.87 -5.68 17.53
C LYS A 621 7.33 -4.37 16.90
N LEU A 622 8.27 -4.42 15.97
CA LEU A 622 8.72 -3.26 15.22
C LEU A 622 7.57 -2.66 14.42
N PHE A 623 6.81 -3.50 13.68
CA PHE A 623 5.66 -3.04 12.90
C PHE A 623 4.59 -2.41 13.79
N PHE A 624 4.29 -2.99 14.95
CA PHE A 624 3.36 -2.41 15.92
C PHE A 624 3.83 -1.03 16.40
N GLY A 625 5.10 -0.89 16.76
CA GLY A 625 5.68 0.39 17.20
C GLY A 625 5.60 1.47 16.10
N CYS A 626 5.97 1.13 14.87
CA CYS A 626 5.87 2.03 13.72
C CYS A 626 4.42 2.42 13.41
N THR A 627 3.49 1.47 13.50
CA THR A 627 2.05 1.72 13.28
C THR A 627 1.50 2.64 14.35
N ALA A 628 1.76 2.38 15.62
CA ALA A 628 1.31 3.22 16.73
C ALA A 628 1.90 4.64 16.64
N GLY A 629 3.19 4.77 16.31
CA GLY A 629 3.85 6.05 16.06
C GLY A 629 3.22 6.81 14.90
N THR A 630 2.96 6.14 13.78
CA THR A 630 2.31 6.75 12.60
C THR A 630 0.90 7.23 12.94
N VAL A 631 0.10 6.42 13.64
CA VAL A 631 -1.25 6.80 14.09
C VAL A 631 -1.18 8.02 15.02
N GLY A 632 -0.24 8.05 15.95
CA GLY A 632 -0.06 9.19 16.86
C GLY A 632 0.29 10.47 16.13
N ILE A 633 1.28 10.44 15.23
CA ILE A 633 1.69 11.60 14.42
C ILE A 633 0.54 12.07 13.53
N PHE A 634 -0.14 11.13 12.86
CA PHE A 634 -1.27 11.45 12.00
C PHE A 634 -2.43 12.08 12.78
N ALA A 635 -2.74 11.57 13.99
CA ALA A 635 -3.79 12.12 14.83
C ALA A 635 -3.46 13.55 15.26
N VAL A 636 -2.21 13.84 15.65
CA VAL A 636 -1.76 15.21 15.97
C VAL A 636 -1.91 16.14 14.76
N PHE A 637 -1.43 15.69 13.59
CA PHE A 637 -1.58 16.44 12.35
C PHE A 637 -3.06 16.71 12.02
N TYR A 638 -3.91 15.70 12.15
CA TYR A 638 -5.34 15.80 11.92
C TYR A 638 -6.01 16.83 12.84
N VAL A 639 -5.62 16.87 14.11
CA VAL A 639 -6.09 17.88 15.07
C VAL A 639 -5.64 19.30 14.65
N ILE A 640 -4.41 19.46 14.18
CA ILE A 640 -3.92 20.76 13.69
C ILE A 640 -4.77 21.24 12.51
N VAL A 641 -5.01 20.37 11.53
CA VAL A 641 -5.88 20.66 10.38
C VAL A 641 -7.29 21.03 10.83
N PHE A 642 -7.83 20.30 11.83
CA PHE A 642 -9.12 20.64 12.43
C PHE A 642 -9.15 22.04 13.01
N VAL A 643 -8.18 22.40 13.82
CA VAL A 643 -8.14 23.74 14.50
C VAL A 643 -8.08 24.86 13.45
N ILE A 644 -7.26 24.70 12.41
CA ILE A 644 -7.13 25.69 11.33
C ILE A 644 -8.44 25.85 10.56
N THR A 645 -9.03 24.74 10.15
CA THR A 645 -10.24 24.75 9.33
C THR A 645 -11.49 25.15 10.13
N ALA A 646 -11.58 24.79 11.41
CA ALA A 646 -12.64 25.22 12.29
C ALA A 646 -12.65 26.74 12.51
N LYS A 647 -11.47 27.39 12.56
CA LYS A 647 -11.36 28.85 12.64
C LYS A 647 -12.00 29.54 11.43
N GLU A 648 -11.77 29.04 10.22
CA GLU A 648 -12.38 29.56 9.00
C GLU A 648 -13.91 29.32 8.96
N TYR A 649 -14.36 28.16 9.44
CA TYR A 649 -15.79 27.88 9.58
C TYR A 649 -16.49 28.88 10.50
N TYR A 650 -15.92 29.16 11.71
CA TYR A 650 -16.51 30.11 12.66
C TYR A 650 -16.61 31.50 12.05
N LYS A 651 -15.62 31.97 11.29
CA LYS A 651 -15.67 33.28 10.60
C LYS A 651 -16.80 33.41 9.56
N ILE A 652 -17.23 32.26 9.00
CA ILE A 652 -18.31 32.23 8.00
C ILE A 652 -19.68 32.26 8.68
N VAL A 653 -19.80 31.60 9.84
CA VAL A 653 -21.06 31.42 10.57
C VAL A 653 -21.40 32.63 11.45
N GLU A 654 -20.40 33.29 12.03
CA GLU A 654 -20.54 34.55 12.75
C GLU A 654 -20.87 35.68 11.78
#